data_0a88e98a5499ec2d2bcf9f97dc0942aa
#
_entry.id   0a88e98a5499ec2d2bcf9f97dc0942aa
#
_cell.length_a   1.000
_cell.length_b   1.000
_cell.length_c   1.000
_cell.angle_alpha   90.00
_cell.angle_beta   90.00
_cell.angle_gamma   90.00
#
_symmetry.space_group_name_H-M   'P 1'
#
loop_
_entity.id
_entity.type
_entity.pdbx_description
1 polymer ?
#
loop_
_entity_poly.entity_id
_entity_poly.type
_entity_poly.pdbx_seq_one_letter_code
_entity_poly.pdbx_strand_id
1 'polypeptide(L)'
;MQIIKRNGATEPYNREKIAVAIRKSFASTGREVPDETVYTIVDEVELFLCDEVHRSVEQIQDEVERSLMEHGFYAEAKNYILYRWQRTERRKAFNHIVSSIGSEALTDTLKDIQKDFVANEYSLVILAEKFVNLCKTDMTAEERLTTLIKAAVELTTQEAPDWEFIAARLFNFQLTQKLKVQAEIAGIYSFYDKLRYLTDEGLYGDYILSAYSPREIEVAAGFMCPERDKLFNYSGLDLLAKRYLIRTHSHEPMESVQEMYLGIALHLGMSEKCDRLQWVKKFYDMLSRLEVTMATPTLSNARKPYHQLSSCFIDTVPDSLEGIYRSIDNFAMVSKFGGGMGMYFGKVRAAGGNIRGFKGVAGGVIRWMKLVNDTAVAVDQLGMRQGAVAVYLDVWHKDLPEFLQLRTNNGDDRMKAHDIFPAVCYPDLFWRMAKEDLNQQWYLFCPNEIMNVKGYCLEDYYGEEWEQKYLDCINDPLLSKRVLNIKDIVRLILRSAVETGTPFTFNRDTVNRANPNSHRGIIYCSNLCTEIAQNMSSIETVSTEVRTEGGDTVVVNTVRPGDFVVCNLASLSLGHLPLEDERQMKEKIAVVVRALDNVIDLNFYPIPFARITNHRYRSIGLGVSGYHHALALRGIRWESVEHLNFIDKVFECINYAAIEASAGLAKEKGRYVYFEGSDWQTGAYFAKRGYDSLQWKDLAAKVAADGMRNAYLLAIAPTSSTSIIAGTTAGTDPVMKRFFLEEKKGAMLPRVAPSLSDKTYWLYKGAYRIDQTWSIRAAGIRQLHIDQAQSLNLYITNDFTMRQVLNLYLLAWECGVKTVYYVRSKSLEVEECESCAS
;
A
#
# COMPACT_ATOMS: atom_id res chain seq x y z
N MET A 1 -6.33 29.26 -56.06
CA MET A 1 -5.82 30.13 -55.00
C MET A 1 -5.03 29.27 -54.02
N GLN A 2 -3.84 29.69 -53.67
CA GLN A 2 -2.92 29.00 -52.76
C GLN A 2 -2.71 29.83 -51.49
N ILE A 3 -2.78 29.18 -50.34
CA ILE A 3 -2.56 29.84 -49.03
C ILE A 3 -1.20 29.43 -48.51
N ILE A 4 -0.41 30.39 -48.10
CA ILE A 4 0.89 30.18 -47.45
C ILE A 4 0.65 29.91 -45.97
N LYS A 5 0.95 28.69 -45.52
CA LYS A 5 0.94 28.32 -44.12
C LYS A 5 2.10 28.99 -43.36
N ARG A 6 1.98 29.08 -42.07
CA ARG A 6 3.01 29.64 -41.18
C ARG A 6 4.36 28.93 -41.24
N ASN A 7 4.41 27.67 -41.68
CA ASN A 7 5.66 26.91 -41.93
C ASN A 7 6.22 27.08 -43.36
N GLY A 8 5.65 28.02 -44.15
CA GLY A 8 6.04 28.28 -45.54
C GLY A 8 5.46 27.33 -46.59
N ALA A 9 4.77 26.27 -46.18
CA ALA A 9 4.10 25.35 -47.12
C ALA A 9 2.86 26.01 -47.73
N THR A 10 2.56 25.68 -48.96
CA THR A 10 1.35 26.16 -49.68
C THR A 10 0.26 25.07 -49.65
N GLU A 11 -0.99 25.50 -49.41
CA GLU A 11 -2.19 24.63 -49.42
C GLU A 11 -3.32 25.29 -50.24
N PRO A 12 -4.12 24.50 -50.92
CA PRO A 12 -5.32 25.05 -51.59
C PRO A 12 -6.24 25.74 -50.55
N TYR A 13 -6.79 26.87 -50.92
CA TYR A 13 -7.78 27.57 -50.12
C TYR A 13 -8.99 26.69 -49.84
N ASN A 14 -9.50 26.76 -48.61
CA ASN A 14 -10.67 26.00 -48.18
C ASN A 14 -11.63 26.91 -47.41
N ARG A 15 -12.73 27.31 -48.09
CA ARG A 15 -13.79 28.17 -47.60
C ARG A 15 -14.41 27.68 -46.27
N GLU A 16 -14.65 26.40 -46.16
CA GLU A 16 -15.32 25.82 -44.99
C GLU A 16 -14.47 25.94 -43.71
N LYS A 17 -13.16 25.97 -43.82
CA LYS A 17 -12.27 26.20 -42.65
C LYS A 17 -12.51 27.57 -42.02
N ILE A 18 -12.79 28.58 -42.81
CA ILE A 18 -13.09 29.94 -42.33
C ILE A 18 -14.50 29.98 -41.74
N ALA A 19 -15.51 29.41 -42.45
CA ALA A 19 -16.87 29.33 -41.95
C ALA A 19 -16.96 28.63 -40.59
N VAL A 20 -16.26 27.51 -40.40
CA VAL A 20 -16.19 26.80 -39.13
C VAL A 20 -15.54 27.65 -38.04
N ALA A 21 -14.49 28.42 -38.35
CA ALA A 21 -13.83 29.31 -37.38
C ALA A 21 -14.76 30.44 -36.92
N ILE A 22 -15.51 31.03 -37.84
CA ILE A 22 -16.51 32.06 -37.54
C ILE A 22 -17.65 31.48 -36.68
N ARG A 23 -18.25 30.33 -37.06
CA ARG A 23 -19.30 29.67 -36.27
C ARG A 23 -18.84 29.38 -34.84
N LYS A 24 -17.58 28.94 -34.63
CA LYS A 24 -17.00 28.73 -33.30
C LYS A 24 -16.91 30.02 -32.49
N SER A 25 -16.60 31.14 -33.13
CA SER A 25 -16.57 32.45 -32.47
C SER A 25 -17.97 32.84 -31.95
N PHE A 26 -19.02 32.67 -32.76
CA PHE A 26 -20.39 32.90 -32.33
C PHE A 26 -20.86 31.94 -31.23
N ALA A 27 -20.56 30.65 -31.35
CA ALA A 27 -20.87 29.66 -30.32
C ALA A 27 -20.23 30.00 -28.97
N SER A 28 -19.04 30.58 -28.96
CA SER A 28 -18.35 31.00 -27.72
C SER A 28 -19.01 32.18 -26.99
N THR A 29 -19.86 32.95 -27.68
CA THR A 29 -20.69 34.01 -27.07
C THR A 29 -22.10 33.53 -26.71
N GLY A 30 -22.41 32.23 -26.92
CA GLY A 30 -23.76 31.68 -26.72
C GLY A 30 -24.79 32.14 -27.74
N ARG A 31 -24.36 32.69 -28.87
CA ARG A 31 -25.21 33.25 -29.93
C ARG A 31 -25.25 32.30 -31.13
N GLU A 32 -26.44 31.90 -31.54
CA GLU A 32 -26.64 31.23 -32.84
C GLU A 32 -26.55 32.24 -33.97
N VAL A 33 -25.79 31.90 -34.99
CA VAL A 33 -25.64 32.74 -36.21
C VAL A 33 -26.25 32.02 -37.42
N PRO A 34 -27.09 32.70 -38.23
CA PRO A 34 -27.55 32.15 -39.49
C PRO A 34 -26.39 31.88 -40.44
N ASP A 35 -26.49 30.79 -41.20
CA ASP A 35 -25.48 30.45 -42.21
C ASP A 35 -25.26 31.55 -43.24
N GLU A 36 -26.33 32.29 -43.61
CA GLU A 36 -26.23 33.45 -44.49
C GLU A 36 -25.25 34.49 -43.98
N THR A 37 -25.29 34.84 -42.70
CA THR A 37 -24.37 35.81 -42.09
C THR A 37 -22.94 35.27 -42.09
N VAL A 38 -22.75 33.97 -41.80
CA VAL A 38 -21.41 33.33 -41.81
C VAL A 38 -20.80 33.40 -43.20
N TYR A 39 -21.59 33.07 -44.21
CA TYR A 39 -21.09 33.07 -45.59
C TYR A 39 -20.96 34.47 -46.18
N THR A 40 -21.70 35.48 -45.71
CA THR A 40 -21.45 36.89 -46.05
C THR A 40 -20.03 37.30 -45.63
N ILE A 41 -19.65 37.00 -44.40
CA ILE A 41 -18.29 37.29 -43.91
C ILE A 41 -17.24 36.50 -44.69
N VAL A 42 -17.53 35.23 -45.02
CA VAL A 42 -16.62 34.41 -45.82
C VAL A 42 -16.44 34.96 -47.23
N ASP A 43 -17.50 35.46 -47.84
CA ASP A 43 -17.48 36.06 -49.19
C ASP A 43 -16.64 37.34 -49.20
N GLU A 44 -16.74 38.19 -48.19
CA GLU A 44 -15.87 39.37 -48.02
C GLU A 44 -14.40 39.00 -47.90
N VAL A 45 -14.09 37.98 -47.09
CA VAL A 45 -12.72 37.45 -46.96
C VAL A 45 -12.24 36.91 -48.32
N GLU A 46 -13.11 36.25 -49.12
CA GLU A 46 -12.78 35.77 -50.46
C GLU A 46 -12.54 36.91 -51.45
N LEU A 47 -13.31 37.99 -51.37
CA LEU A 47 -13.10 39.18 -52.18
C LEU A 47 -11.70 39.78 -51.91
N PHE A 48 -11.31 39.91 -50.64
CA PHE A 48 -9.97 40.37 -50.26
C PHE A 48 -8.84 39.43 -50.78
N LEU A 49 -9.13 38.14 -50.92
CA LEU A 49 -8.14 37.15 -51.37
C LEU A 49 -7.98 37.17 -52.91
N CYS A 50 -8.91 37.73 -53.67
CA CYS A 50 -8.87 37.72 -55.13
C CYS A 50 -7.79 38.63 -55.72
N ASP A 51 -7.30 39.62 -54.96
CA ASP A 51 -6.31 40.60 -55.45
C ASP A 51 -4.87 40.13 -55.46
N GLU A 52 -4.53 38.97 -54.86
CA GLU A 52 -3.17 38.45 -54.85
C GLU A 52 -3.14 36.89 -54.96
N VAL A 53 -2.14 36.40 -55.68
CA VAL A 53 -2.00 34.94 -55.97
C VAL A 53 -1.63 34.12 -54.75
N HIS A 54 -0.98 34.73 -53.74
CA HIS A 54 -0.55 34.07 -52.54
C HIS A 54 -0.81 34.96 -51.31
N ARG A 55 -1.65 34.47 -50.38
CA ARG A 55 -1.92 35.14 -49.09
C ARG A 55 -1.51 34.22 -47.94
N SER A 56 -1.02 34.83 -46.86
CA SER A 56 -0.69 34.10 -45.64
C SER A 56 -1.96 33.82 -44.81
N VAL A 57 -1.94 32.79 -44.01
CA VAL A 57 -2.99 32.48 -43.02
C VAL A 57 -3.23 33.67 -42.08
N GLU A 58 -2.20 34.45 -41.76
CA GLU A 58 -2.32 35.61 -40.88
C GLU A 58 -3.18 36.71 -41.55
N GLN A 59 -2.90 37.04 -42.79
CA GLN A 59 -3.70 38.04 -43.55
C GLN A 59 -5.18 37.66 -43.66
N ILE A 60 -5.46 36.34 -43.81
CA ILE A 60 -6.85 35.85 -43.85
C ILE A 60 -7.51 36.03 -42.47
N GLN A 61 -6.79 35.77 -41.39
CA GLN A 61 -7.33 35.91 -40.04
C GLN A 61 -7.56 37.39 -39.68
N ASP A 62 -6.66 38.27 -40.09
CA ASP A 62 -6.82 39.74 -39.92
C ASP A 62 -8.07 40.24 -40.66
N GLU A 63 -8.36 39.71 -41.83
CA GLU A 63 -9.54 40.07 -42.62
C GLU A 63 -10.84 39.57 -41.99
N VAL A 64 -10.83 38.32 -41.42
CA VAL A 64 -11.98 37.79 -40.66
C VAL A 64 -12.26 38.66 -39.43
N GLU A 65 -11.22 39.11 -38.72
CA GLU A 65 -11.35 40.01 -37.59
C GLU A 65 -11.97 41.35 -37.99
N ARG A 66 -11.49 41.93 -39.11
CA ARG A 66 -12.00 43.17 -39.64
C ARG A 66 -13.47 43.06 -40.05
N SER A 67 -13.82 42.04 -40.81
CA SER A 67 -15.20 41.83 -41.29
C SER A 67 -16.17 41.62 -40.11
N LEU A 68 -15.79 40.83 -39.09
CA LEU A 68 -16.60 40.68 -37.88
C LEU A 68 -16.86 42.01 -37.16
N MET A 69 -15.85 42.92 -37.10
CA MET A 69 -15.97 44.24 -36.48
C MET A 69 -16.85 45.16 -37.32
N GLU A 70 -16.69 45.19 -38.66
CA GLU A 70 -17.45 46.01 -39.59
C GLU A 70 -18.94 45.65 -39.56
N HIS A 71 -19.30 44.39 -39.37
CA HIS A 71 -20.66 43.90 -39.16
C HIS A 71 -21.21 44.10 -37.75
N GLY A 72 -20.44 44.75 -36.83
CA GLY A 72 -20.87 45.03 -35.47
C GLY A 72 -20.82 43.83 -34.50
N PHE A 73 -20.16 42.73 -34.84
CA PHE A 73 -20.02 41.53 -34.03
C PHE A 73 -18.79 41.65 -33.11
N TYR A 74 -18.75 42.70 -32.29
CA TYR A 74 -17.59 43.05 -31.46
C TYR A 74 -17.24 41.99 -30.42
N ALA A 75 -18.23 41.35 -29.81
CA ALA A 75 -18.00 40.28 -28.84
C ALA A 75 -17.34 39.05 -29.48
N GLU A 76 -17.87 38.68 -30.65
CA GLU A 76 -17.39 37.57 -31.47
C GLU A 76 -15.99 37.87 -32.02
N ALA A 77 -15.75 39.09 -32.53
CA ALA A 77 -14.42 39.52 -32.98
C ALA A 77 -13.40 39.47 -31.82
N LYS A 78 -13.77 39.98 -30.64
CA LYS A 78 -12.92 39.91 -29.44
C LYS A 78 -12.55 38.45 -29.07
N ASN A 79 -13.52 37.56 -29.08
CA ASN A 79 -13.29 36.13 -28.80
C ASN A 79 -12.43 35.47 -29.87
N TYR A 80 -12.61 35.82 -31.14
CA TYR A 80 -11.81 35.34 -32.25
C TYR A 80 -10.34 35.77 -32.10
N ILE A 81 -10.07 37.06 -31.78
CA ILE A 81 -8.76 37.62 -31.55
C ILE A 81 -8.08 36.93 -30.33
N LEU A 82 -8.83 36.81 -29.23
CA LEU A 82 -8.31 36.15 -28.02
C LEU A 82 -7.97 34.67 -28.29
N TYR A 83 -8.84 33.94 -29.00
CA TYR A 83 -8.58 32.54 -29.37
C TYR A 83 -7.36 32.42 -30.27
N ARG A 84 -7.19 33.31 -31.26
CA ARG A 84 -6.03 33.35 -32.17
C ARG A 84 -4.76 33.63 -31.41
N TRP A 85 -4.76 34.62 -30.50
CA TRP A 85 -3.64 34.95 -29.66
C TRP A 85 -3.23 33.78 -28.75
N GLN A 86 -4.17 33.21 -28.03
CA GLN A 86 -3.92 32.03 -27.20
C GLN A 86 -3.33 30.85 -27.98
N ARG A 87 -3.89 30.60 -29.18
CA ARG A 87 -3.37 29.53 -30.05
C ARG A 87 -1.95 29.83 -30.55
N THR A 88 -1.62 31.08 -30.78
CA THR A 88 -0.29 31.49 -31.20
C THR A 88 0.71 31.35 -30.06
N GLU A 89 0.37 31.79 -28.84
CA GLU A 89 1.19 31.63 -27.67
C GLU A 89 1.41 30.15 -27.30
N ARG A 90 0.35 29.35 -27.35
CA ARG A 90 0.50 27.88 -27.15
C ARG A 90 1.47 27.24 -28.14
N ARG A 91 1.46 27.68 -29.40
CA ARG A 91 2.40 27.19 -30.41
C ARG A 91 3.84 27.67 -30.17
N LYS A 92 4.01 28.92 -29.81
CA LYS A 92 5.34 29.45 -29.46
C LYS A 92 5.92 28.68 -28.26
N ALA A 93 5.13 28.47 -27.21
CA ALA A 93 5.50 27.72 -26.04
C ALA A 93 5.88 26.27 -26.40
N PHE A 94 5.05 25.60 -27.21
CA PHE A 94 5.31 24.26 -27.71
C PHE A 94 6.64 24.18 -28.46
N ASN A 95 6.84 25.06 -29.46
CA ASN A 95 8.07 25.07 -30.26
C ASN A 95 9.30 25.41 -29.38
N HIS A 96 9.14 26.31 -28.44
CA HIS A 96 10.22 26.68 -27.51
C HIS A 96 10.65 25.48 -26.65
N ILE A 97 9.71 24.70 -26.08
CA ILE A 97 10.03 23.52 -25.31
C ILE A 97 10.78 22.50 -26.16
N VAL A 98 10.23 22.17 -27.36
CA VAL A 98 10.81 21.19 -28.26
C VAL A 98 12.21 21.60 -28.72
N SER A 99 12.42 22.85 -29.15
CA SER A 99 13.72 23.36 -29.61
C SER A 99 14.75 23.43 -28.47
N SER A 100 14.32 23.81 -27.27
CA SER A 100 15.21 23.91 -26.09
C SER A 100 15.73 22.54 -25.64
N ILE A 101 14.94 21.49 -25.78
CA ILE A 101 15.33 20.13 -25.43
C ILE A 101 16.02 19.42 -26.60
N GLY A 102 15.73 19.84 -27.84
CA GLY A 102 16.32 19.28 -29.05
C GLY A 102 15.78 17.86 -29.38
N SER A 103 14.57 17.51 -28.92
CA SER A 103 13.95 16.21 -29.15
C SER A 103 12.62 16.34 -29.90
N GLU A 104 12.60 15.94 -31.15
CA GLU A 104 11.38 15.88 -31.95
C GLU A 104 10.38 14.84 -31.40
N ALA A 105 10.89 13.75 -30.78
CA ALA A 105 10.08 12.70 -30.18
C ALA A 105 9.20 13.21 -29.01
N LEU A 106 9.56 14.31 -28.35
CA LEU A 106 8.76 14.96 -27.31
C LEU A 106 7.45 15.55 -27.87
N THR A 107 7.40 15.81 -29.17
CA THR A 107 6.27 16.43 -29.87
C THR A 107 4.94 15.70 -29.64
N ASP A 108 4.97 14.36 -29.71
CA ASP A 108 3.74 13.56 -29.56
C ASP A 108 3.26 13.53 -28.13
N THR A 109 4.17 13.47 -27.15
CA THR A 109 3.84 13.59 -25.72
C THR A 109 3.19 14.94 -25.41
N LEU A 110 3.75 16.04 -25.93
CA LEU A 110 3.17 17.38 -25.72
C LEU A 110 1.82 17.55 -26.40
N LYS A 111 1.59 16.94 -27.56
CA LYS A 111 0.27 16.93 -28.22
C LYS A 111 -0.77 16.17 -27.39
N ASP A 112 -0.40 15.01 -26.85
CA ASP A 112 -1.27 14.21 -25.98
C ASP A 112 -1.62 14.98 -24.70
N ILE A 113 -0.64 15.68 -24.08
CA ILE A 113 -0.88 16.56 -22.94
C ILE A 113 -1.89 17.65 -23.31
N GLN A 114 -1.70 18.36 -24.44
CA GLN A 114 -2.63 19.41 -24.86
C GLN A 114 -4.04 18.90 -25.18
N LYS A 115 -4.16 17.65 -25.63
CA LYS A 115 -5.44 17.02 -25.95
C LYS A 115 -6.23 16.66 -24.71
N ASP A 116 -5.55 16.13 -23.70
CA ASP A 116 -6.19 15.57 -22.51
C ASP A 116 -6.38 16.63 -21.41
N PHE A 117 -5.52 17.68 -21.36
CA PHE A 117 -5.58 18.77 -20.39
C PHE A 117 -5.91 20.09 -21.10
N VAL A 118 -7.22 20.32 -21.35
CA VAL A 118 -7.70 21.45 -22.16
C VAL A 118 -7.94 22.74 -21.37
N ALA A 119 -8.09 22.66 -20.05
CA ALA A 119 -8.34 23.81 -19.20
C ALA A 119 -7.16 24.81 -19.22
N ASN A 120 -7.44 26.11 -19.07
CA ASN A 120 -6.43 27.15 -19.21
C ASN A 120 -5.31 27.04 -18.19
N GLU A 121 -5.60 26.59 -16.97
CA GLU A 121 -4.63 26.35 -15.89
C GLU A 121 -3.59 25.29 -16.23
N TYR A 122 -3.85 24.41 -17.22
CA TYR A 122 -2.92 23.38 -17.72
C TYR A 122 -2.26 23.75 -19.05
N SER A 123 -2.19 25.04 -19.36
CA SER A 123 -1.61 25.52 -20.61
C SER A 123 -0.09 25.29 -20.66
N LEU A 124 0.41 24.81 -21.82
CA LEU A 124 1.86 24.73 -22.06
C LEU A 124 2.56 26.09 -22.01
N VAL A 125 1.84 27.20 -22.12
CA VAL A 125 2.42 28.56 -21.94
C VAL A 125 2.93 28.71 -20.51
N ILE A 126 2.10 28.35 -19.52
CA ILE A 126 2.47 28.38 -18.10
C ILE A 126 3.69 27.48 -17.81
N LEU A 127 3.68 26.28 -18.40
CA LEU A 127 4.80 25.35 -18.28
C LEU A 127 6.08 25.91 -18.90
N ALA A 128 6.00 26.52 -20.11
CA ALA A 128 7.15 27.11 -20.79
C ALA A 128 7.74 28.29 -20.02
N GLU A 129 6.91 29.17 -19.47
CA GLU A 129 7.34 30.28 -18.62
C GLU A 129 8.05 29.79 -17.38
N LYS A 130 7.47 28.82 -16.66
CA LYS A 130 8.08 28.22 -15.47
C LYS A 130 9.40 27.52 -15.81
N PHE A 131 9.44 26.80 -16.92
CA PHE A 131 10.63 26.11 -17.41
C PHE A 131 11.78 27.07 -17.72
N VAL A 132 11.50 28.18 -18.46
CA VAL A 132 12.49 29.22 -18.76
C VAL A 132 13.11 29.80 -17.48
N ASN A 133 12.25 30.07 -16.49
CA ASN A 133 12.70 30.65 -15.22
C ASN A 133 13.62 29.70 -14.39
N LEU A 134 13.50 28.37 -14.62
CA LEU A 134 14.31 27.37 -13.94
C LEU A 134 15.57 26.96 -14.73
N CYS A 135 15.61 27.22 -16.05
CA CYS A 135 16.72 26.85 -16.92
C CYS A 135 17.96 27.72 -16.66
N LYS A 136 19.13 27.08 -16.68
CA LYS A 136 20.44 27.74 -16.72
C LYS A 136 21.03 27.59 -18.12
N THR A 137 21.94 28.49 -18.48
CA THR A 137 22.55 28.58 -19.82
C THR A 137 23.28 27.30 -20.25
N ASP A 138 23.97 26.63 -19.33
CA ASP A 138 24.91 25.54 -19.62
C ASP A 138 24.31 24.12 -19.42
N MET A 139 23.00 24.00 -19.40
CA MET A 139 22.31 22.71 -19.21
C MET A 139 22.36 21.85 -20.48
N THR A 140 22.63 20.57 -20.30
CA THR A 140 22.47 19.53 -21.33
C THR A 140 20.99 19.30 -21.67
N ALA A 141 20.70 18.61 -22.78
CA ALA A 141 19.33 18.25 -23.15
C ALA A 141 18.63 17.41 -22.07
N GLU A 142 19.33 16.50 -21.43
CA GLU A 142 18.80 15.65 -20.35
C GLU A 142 18.47 16.49 -19.09
N GLU A 143 19.35 17.39 -18.69
CA GLU A 143 19.13 18.31 -17.57
C GLU A 143 17.96 19.27 -17.84
N ARG A 144 17.80 19.74 -19.07
CA ARG A 144 16.64 20.55 -19.48
C ARG A 144 15.34 19.76 -19.43
N LEU A 145 15.33 18.52 -19.87
CA LEU A 145 14.15 17.66 -19.75
C LEU A 145 13.80 17.40 -18.27
N THR A 146 14.79 17.15 -17.43
CA THR A 146 14.61 17.02 -15.99
C THR A 146 14.06 18.32 -15.36
N THR A 147 14.54 19.47 -15.84
CA THR A 147 14.05 20.79 -15.41
C THR A 147 12.61 21.05 -15.88
N LEU A 148 12.23 20.59 -17.08
CA LEU A 148 10.85 20.66 -17.56
C LEU A 148 9.90 19.83 -16.68
N ILE A 149 10.30 18.61 -16.31
CA ILE A 149 9.56 17.76 -15.38
C ILE A 149 9.40 18.46 -14.03
N LYS A 150 10.50 19.02 -13.49
CA LYS A 150 10.48 19.78 -12.24
C LYS A 150 9.54 20.98 -12.31
N ALA A 151 9.54 21.72 -13.44
CA ALA A 151 8.62 22.82 -13.66
C ALA A 151 7.16 22.39 -13.57
N ALA A 152 6.80 21.25 -14.19
CA ALA A 152 5.45 20.70 -14.12
C ALA A 152 5.09 20.25 -12.69
N VAL A 153 6.01 19.62 -11.95
CA VAL A 153 5.82 19.23 -10.54
C VAL A 153 5.57 20.47 -9.66
N GLU A 154 6.34 21.54 -9.82
CA GLU A 154 6.19 22.78 -9.04
C GLU A 154 4.92 23.58 -9.40
N LEU A 155 4.28 23.31 -10.53
CA LEU A 155 2.99 23.89 -10.92
C LEU A 155 1.82 23.17 -10.27
N THR A 156 2.02 22.01 -9.66
CA THR A 156 0.96 21.27 -8.97
C THR A 156 0.51 22.03 -7.73
N THR A 157 -0.75 22.43 -7.72
CA THR A 157 -1.40 23.13 -6.60
C THR A 157 -2.76 22.50 -6.29
N GLN A 158 -3.38 22.97 -5.22
CA GLN A 158 -4.73 22.54 -4.87
C GLN A 158 -5.78 22.92 -5.93
N GLU A 159 -5.58 24.05 -6.59
CA GLU A 159 -6.45 24.60 -7.64
C GLU A 159 -6.16 23.99 -9.02
N ALA A 160 -4.94 23.50 -9.23
CA ALA A 160 -4.50 22.87 -10.47
C ALA A 160 -3.79 21.53 -10.19
N PRO A 161 -4.50 20.53 -9.67
CA PRO A 161 -3.93 19.26 -9.22
C PRO A 161 -3.38 18.39 -10.36
N ASP A 162 -3.96 18.45 -11.57
CA ASP A 162 -3.61 17.54 -12.66
C ASP A 162 -2.23 17.81 -13.28
N TRP A 163 -1.50 18.85 -12.82
CA TRP A 163 -0.09 19.01 -13.15
C TRP A 163 0.76 17.83 -12.73
N GLU A 164 0.34 17.07 -11.71
CA GLU A 164 1.02 15.82 -11.33
C GLU A 164 0.96 14.73 -12.42
N PHE A 165 -0.15 14.67 -13.21
CA PHE A 165 -0.26 13.75 -14.34
C PHE A 165 0.51 14.26 -15.57
N ILE A 166 0.55 15.58 -15.80
CA ILE A 166 1.38 16.18 -16.84
C ILE A 166 2.87 15.88 -16.55
N ALA A 167 3.32 16.09 -15.33
CA ALA A 167 4.67 15.78 -14.90
C ALA A 167 5.00 14.28 -15.08
N ALA A 168 4.05 13.40 -14.76
CA ALA A 168 4.19 11.95 -14.97
C ALA A 168 4.40 11.58 -16.44
N ARG A 169 3.65 12.19 -17.36
CA ARG A 169 3.81 11.94 -18.80
C ARG A 169 5.17 12.39 -19.33
N LEU A 170 5.65 13.54 -18.87
CA LEU A 170 6.99 14.02 -19.22
C LEU A 170 8.10 13.11 -18.64
N PHE A 171 7.90 12.65 -17.41
CA PHE A 171 8.83 11.71 -16.76
C PHE A 171 8.82 10.33 -17.46
N ASN A 172 7.64 9.81 -17.83
CA ASN A 172 7.53 8.56 -18.59
C ASN A 172 8.21 8.67 -19.97
N PHE A 173 8.11 9.83 -20.63
CA PHE A 173 8.86 10.12 -21.84
C PHE A 173 10.37 10.00 -21.59
N GLN A 174 10.91 10.64 -20.54
CA GLN A 174 12.32 10.56 -20.17
C GLN A 174 12.76 9.12 -19.91
N LEU A 175 11.98 8.38 -19.12
CA LEU A 175 12.22 6.97 -18.82
C LEU A 175 12.26 6.13 -20.09
N THR A 176 11.31 6.33 -20.99
CA THR A 176 11.24 5.61 -22.28
C THR A 176 12.45 5.89 -23.17
N GLN A 177 12.96 7.14 -23.21
CA GLN A 177 14.18 7.46 -23.94
C GLN A 177 15.40 6.74 -23.36
N LYS A 178 15.56 6.73 -22.04
CA LYS A 178 16.63 5.99 -21.36
C LYS A 178 16.56 4.48 -21.67
N LEU A 179 15.37 3.89 -21.60
CA LEU A 179 15.18 2.48 -21.93
C LEU A 179 15.54 2.13 -23.37
N LYS A 180 15.22 3.01 -24.33
CA LYS A 180 15.63 2.81 -25.74
C LYS A 180 17.14 2.79 -25.88
N VAL A 181 17.84 3.75 -25.29
CA VAL A 181 19.32 3.81 -25.31
C VAL A 181 19.93 2.54 -24.69
N GLN A 182 19.40 2.09 -23.55
CA GLN A 182 19.89 0.87 -22.91
C GLN A 182 19.62 -0.38 -23.76
N ALA A 183 18.45 -0.46 -24.40
CA ALA A 183 18.12 -1.58 -25.30
C ALA A 183 19.05 -1.62 -26.52
N GLU A 184 19.37 -0.47 -27.11
CA GLU A 184 20.32 -0.37 -28.22
C GLU A 184 21.75 -0.82 -27.82
N ILE A 185 22.23 -0.35 -26.65
CA ILE A 185 23.54 -0.75 -26.10
C ILE A 185 23.62 -2.25 -25.86
N ALA A 186 22.54 -2.84 -25.31
CA ALA A 186 22.47 -4.26 -24.97
C ALA A 186 22.06 -5.18 -26.14
N GLY A 187 21.73 -4.63 -27.32
CA GLY A 187 21.29 -5.40 -28.49
C GLY A 187 19.96 -6.12 -28.29
N ILE A 188 19.02 -5.48 -27.58
CA ILE A 188 17.69 -6.02 -27.22
C ILE A 188 16.67 -5.57 -28.27
N TYR A 189 16.01 -6.54 -28.93
CA TYR A 189 15.04 -6.28 -30.02
C TYR A 189 13.63 -6.78 -29.69
N SER A 190 13.47 -7.64 -28.67
CA SER A 190 12.20 -8.20 -28.26
C SER A 190 12.11 -8.29 -26.74
N PHE A 191 10.91 -8.56 -26.21
CA PHE A 191 10.73 -8.75 -24.77
C PHE A 191 11.46 -10.02 -24.30
N TYR A 192 11.43 -11.08 -25.10
CA TYR A 192 12.18 -12.30 -24.81
C TYR A 192 13.71 -12.05 -24.76
N ASP A 193 14.26 -11.28 -25.71
CA ASP A 193 15.69 -10.90 -25.69
C ASP A 193 16.06 -10.13 -24.44
N LYS A 194 15.13 -9.23 -23.99
CA LYS A 194 15.31 -8.49 -22.74
C LYS A 194 15.37 -9.41 -21.53
N LEU A 195 14.44 -10.35 -21.41
CA LEU A 195 14.42 -11.32 -20.31
C LEU A 195 15.69 -12.16 -20.28
N ARG A 196 16.15 -12.63 -21.47
CA ARG A 196 17.40 -13.38 -21.59
C ARG A 196 18.59 -12.56 -21.13
N TYR A 197 18.74 -11.34 -21.65
CA TYR A 197 19.82 -10.43 -21.27
C TYR A 197 19.84 -10.17 -19.76
N LEU A 198 18.70 -9.85 -19.17
CA LEU A 198 18.59 -9.59 -17.73
C LEU A 198 18.85 -10.84 -16.87
N THR A 199 18.55 -12.02 -17.38
CA THR A 199 18.85 -13.30 -16.72
C THR A 199 20.36 -13.58 -16.78
N ASP A 200 21.00 -13.38 -17.92
CA ASP A 200 22.45 -13.55 -18.10
C ASP A 200 23.25 -12.57 -17.20
N GLU A 201 22.75 -11.35 -17.00
CA GLU A 201 23.30 -10.35 -16.06
C GLU A 201 22.97 -10.63 -14.57
N GLY A 202 22.21 -11.69 -14.26
CA GLY A 202 21.80 -12.03 -12.89
C GLY A 202 20.79 -11.07 -12.25
N LEU A 203 20.10 -10.27 -13.05
CA LEU A 203 19.10 -9.30 -12.62
C LEU A 203 17.67 -9.87 -12.64
N TYR A 204 17.45 -10.91 -13.45
CA TYR A 204 16.19 -11.63 -13.60
C TYR A 204 16.37 -13.11 -13.21
N GLY A 205 15.33 -13.74 -12.67
CA GLY A 205 15.37 -15.17 -12.33
C GLY A 205 15.26 -16.06 -13.58
N ASP A 206 16.12 -17.06 -13.69
CA ASP A 206 16.14 -18.05 -14.78
C ASP A 206 14.87 -18.92 -14.83
N TYR A 207 14.17 -19.02 -13.73
CA TYR A 207 12.93 -19.79 -13.59
C TYR A 207 11.80 -19.34 -14.55
N ILE A 208 11.76 -18.06 -14.94
CA ILE A 208 10.75 -17.58 -15.90
C ILE A 208 11.05 -18.12 -17.30
N LEU A 209 12.32 -18.05 -17.76
CA LEU A 209 12.74 -18.62 -19.04
C LEU A 209 12.63 -20.15 -19.07
N SER A 210 12.72 -20.79 -17.90
CA SER A 210 12.50 -22.24 -17.75
C SER A 210 11.03 -22.62 -17.78
N ALA A 211 10.13 -21.73 -17.29
CA ALA A 211 8.69 -22.00 -17.19
C ALA A 211 7.92 -21.72 -18.50
N TYR A 212 8.41 -20.76 -19.31
CA TYR A 212 7.74 -20.31 -20.53
C TYR A 212 8.63 -20.46 -21.76
N SER A 213 8.05 -20.91 -22.87
CA SER A 213 8.73 -20.91 -24.17
C SER A 213 8.91 -19.46 -24.69
N PRO A 214 9.88 -19.21 -25.60
CA PRO A 214 10.04 -17.91 -26.25
C PRO A 214 8.74 -17.38 -26.88
N ARG A 215 7.97 -18.29 -27.50
CA ARG A 215 6.68 -17.92 -28.13
C ARG A 215 5.63 -17.48 -27.10
N GLU A 216 5.55 -18.15 -25.96
CA GLU A 216 4.61 -17.76 -24.90
C GLU A 216 4.94 -16.40 -24.30
N ILE A 217 6.25 -16.10 -24.14
CA ILE A 217 6.73 -14.79 -23.67
C ILE A 217 6.35 -13.68 -24.66
N GLU A 218 6.53 -13.90 -25.96
CA GLU A 218 6.15 -12.91 -26.98
C GLU A 218 4.63 -12.74 -27.11
N VAL A 219 3.86 -13.81 -26.95
CA VAL A 219 2.39 -13.71 -26.85
C VAL A 219 1.98 -12.88 -25.64
N ALA A 220 2.63 -13.13 -24.50
CA ALA A 220 2.37 -12.35 -23.28
C ALA A 220 2.78 -10.88 -23.44
N ALA A 221 3.89 -10.60 -24.13
CA ALA A 221 4.31 -9.23 -24.46
C ALA A 221 3.21 -8.44 -25.21
N GLY A 222 2.43 -9.13 -26.03
CA GLY A 222 1.26 -8.53 -26.70
C GLY A 222 0.11 -8.12 -25.77
N PHE A 223 0.14 -8.48 -24.47
CA PHE A 223 -0.84 -8.02 -23.49
C PHE A 223 -0.56 -6.62 -22.98
N MET A 224 0.67 -6.13 -23.12
CA MET A 224 1.08 -4.83 -22.63
C MET A 224 0.27 -3.71 -23.30
N CYS A 225 -0.20 -2.79 -22.49
CA CYS A 225 -1.00 -1.64 -22.91
C CYS A 225 -0.31 -0.34 -22.42
N PRO A 226 0.54 0.30 -23.26
CA PRO A 226 1.27 1.50 -22.88
C PRO A 226 0.37 2.67 -22.49
N GLU A 227 -0.86 2.73 -22.98
CA GLU A 227 -1.82 3.77 -22.61
C GLU A 227 -2.16 3.78 -21.11
N ARG A 228 -1.95 2.66 -20.41
CA ARG A 228 -2.15 2.57 -18.97
C ARG A 228 -1.08 3.32 -18.16
N ASP A 229 0.03 3.69 -18.78
CA ASP A 229 1.01 4.58 -18.14
C ASP A 229 0.45 5.96 -17.84
N LYS A 230 -0.62 6.37 -18.55
CA LYS A 230 -1.36 7.62 -18.31
C LYS A 230 -2.16 7.63 -17.00
N LEU A 231 -2.35 6.47 -16.36
CA LEU A 231 -3.04 6.35 -15.07
C LEU A 231 -2.18 6.84 -13.90
N PHE A 232 -0.85 6.88 -14.07
CA PHE A 232 0.06 7.27 -13.00
C PHE A 232 0.15 8.78 -12.84
N ASN A 233 0.15 9.23 -11.58
CA ASN A 233 0.66 10.54 -11.22
C ASN A 233 2.20 10.51 -11.09
N TYR A 234 2.82 11.69 -11.00
CA TYR A 234 4.29 11.80 -10.91
C TYR A 234 4.87 11.03 -9.71
N SER A 235 4.25 11.16 -8.55
CA SER A 235 4.73 10.52 -7.32
C SER A 235 4.73 9.00 -7.39
N GLY A 236 3.68 8.41 -7.98
CA GLY A 236 3.57 6.96 -8.19
C GLY A 236 4.63 6.45 -9.18
N LEU A 237 4.79 7.15 -10.30
CA LEU A 237 5.74 6.76 -11.33
C LEU A 237 7.20 6.94 -10.88
N ASP A 238 7.51 8.04 -10.18
CA ASP A 238 8.85 8.30 -9.60
C ASP A 238 9.21 7.24 -8.55
N LEU A 239 8.24 6.85 -7.71
CA LEU A 239 8.43 5.80 -6.72
C LEU A 239 8.70 4.44 -7.38
N LEU A 240 7.92 4.08 -8.41
CA LEU A 240 8.16 2.86 -9.20
C LEU A 240 9.54 2.86 -9.82
N ALA A 241 9.90 3.94 -10.50
CA ALA A 241 11.18 4.08 -11.16
C ALA A 241 12.37 4.02 -10.19
N LYS A 242 12.25 4.55 -8.98
CA LYS A 242 13.35 4.58 -7.99
C LYS A 242 13.51 3.28 -7.21
N ARG A 243 12.42 2.55 -6.93
CA ARG A 243 12.45 1.43 -5.97
C ARG A 243 12.08 0.07 -6.54
N TYR A 244 11.33 0.00 -7.64
CA TYR A 244 10.70 -1.25 -8.09
C TYR A 244 11.21 -1.74 -9.46
N LEU A 245 11.45 -0.84 -10.40
CA LEU A 245 11.96 -1.22 -11.71
C LEU A 245 13.36 -1.85 -11.64
N ILE A 246 13.61 -2.84 -12.47
CA ILE A 246 14.94 -3.44 -12.60
C ILE A 246 15.89 -2.43 -13.20
N ARG A 247 17.11 -2.38 -12.65
CA ARG A 247 18.20 -1.50 -13.06
C ARG A 247 19.46 -2.30 -13.28
N THR A 248 20.35 -1.77 -14.11
CA THR A 248 21.71 -2.26 -14.24
C THR A 248 22.49 -2.11 -12.92
N HIS A 249 23.65 -2.75 -12.82
CA HIS A 249 24.58 -2.53 -11.70
C HIS A 249 25.10 -1.08 -11.61
N SER A 250 25.00 -0.30 -12.69
CA SER A 250 25.27 1.15 -12.73
C SER A 250 24.05 2.03 -12.47
N HIS A 251 22.95 1.43 -11.96
CA HIS A 251 21.70 2.09 -11.61
C HIS A 251 20.85 2.65 -12.77
N GLU A 252 21.15 2.29 -14.03
CA GLU A 252 20.33 2.67 -15.16
C GLU A 252 19.07 1.80 -15.28
N PRO A 253 17.90 2.38 -15.60
CA PRO A 253 16.66 1.61 -15.73
C PRO A 253 16.71 0.68 -16.95
N MET A 254 16.23 -0.56 -16.76
CA MET A 254 16.17 -1.59 -17.82
C MET A 254 14.75 -2.06 -18.12
N GLU A 255 13.77 -1.57 -17.37
CA GLU A 255 12.40 -2.07 -17.40
C GLU A 255 11.42 -0.90 -17.38
N SER A 256 10.38 -0.94 -18.23
CA SER A 256 9.22 -0.05 -18.14
C SER A 256 8.23 -0.54 -17.10
N VAL A 257 7.27 0.31 -16.74
CA VAL A 257 6.23 -0.05 -15.77
C VAL A 257 5.35 -1.19 -16.29
N GLN A 258 5.02 -1.19 -17.59
CA GLN A 258 4.23 -2.27 -18.18
C GLN A 258 5.00 -3.59 -18.24
N GLU A 259 6.30 -3.55 -18.53
CA GLU A 259 7.17 -4.73 -18.49
C GLU A 259 7.32 -5.27 -17.07
N MET A 260 7.41 -4.41 -16.06
CA MET A 260 7.40 -4.80 -14.65
C MET A 260 6.12 -5.58 -14.30
N TYR A 261 4.95 -5.03 -14.62
CA TYR A 261 3.68 -5.71 -14.32
C TYR A 261 3.53 -7.01 -15.10
N LEU A 262 3.99 -7.06 -16.34
CA LEU A 262 3.98 -8.30 -17.10
C LEU A 262 4.93 -9.35 -16.51
N GLY A 263 6.13 -8.95 -16.10
CA GLY A 263 7.09 -9.84 -15.43
C GLY A 263 6.55 -10.42 -14.13
N ILE A 264 5.85 -9.61 -13.32
CA ILE A 264 5.15 -10.07 -12.11
C ILE A 264 4.03 -11.04 -12.49
N ALA A 265 3.23 -10.73 -13.51
CA ALA A 265 2.14 -11.58 -13.95
C ALA A 265 2.64 -12.93 -14.49
N LEU A 266 3.75 -12.95 -15.23
CA LEU A 266 4.41 -14.18 -15.67
C LEU A 266 4.86 -15.02 -14.48
N HIS A 267 5.49 -14.40 -13.47
CA HIS A 267 5.89 -15.08 -12.25
C HIS A 267 4.67 -15.72 -11.56
N LEU A 268 3.62 -14.96 -11.31
CA LEU A 268 2.40 -15.46 -10.65
C LEU A 268 1.70 -16.56 -11.46
N GLY A 269 1.79 -16.50 -12.79
CA GLY A 269 1.19 -17.47 -13.69
C GLY A 269 1.89 -18.84 -13.71
N MET A 270 3.12 -18.94 -13.20
CA MET A 270 3.90 -20.19 -13.24
C MET A 270 3.21 -21.37 -12.50
N SER A 271 2.44 -21.07 -11.44
CA SER A 271 1.67 -22.08 -10.69
C SER A 271 0.44 -22.59 -11.42
N GLU A 272 0.05 -21.98 -12.55
CA GLU A 272 -1.16 -22.39 -13.28
C GLU A 272 -0.84 -23.52 -14.26
N LYS A 273 -1.60 -24.63 -14.13
CA LYS A 273 -1.44 -25.81 -14.97
C LYS A 273 -2.24 -25.73 -16.27
N CYS A 274 -3.40 -25.09 -16.23
CA CYS A 274 -4.30 -24.91 -17.37
C CYS A 274 -4.48 -23.42 -17.65
N ASP A 275 -4.65 -23.05 -18.93
CA ASP A 275 -4.93 -21.70 -19.39
C ASP A 275 -3.94 -20.64 -18.83
N ARG A 276 -2.67 -21.02 -18.66
CA ARG A 276 -1.62 -20.21 -18.01
C ARG A 276 -1.56 -18.79 -18.55
N LEU A 277 -1.52 -18.60 -19.87
CA LEU A 277 -1.43 -17.27 -20.48
C LEU A 277 -2.69 -16.41 -20.26
N GLN A 278 -3.87 -17.05 -20.12
CA GLN A 278 -5.09 -16.31 -19.75
C GLN A 278 -5.02 -15.80 -18.31
N TRP A 279 -4.45 -16.60 -17.39
CA TRP A 279 -4.20 -16.15 -16.02
C TRP A 279 -3.14 -15.07 -15.96
N VAL A 280 -2.05 -15.19 -16.72
CA VAL A 280 -1.05 -14.13 -16.87
C VAL A 280 -1.70 -12.83 -17.31
N LYS A 281 -2.58 -12.89 -18.32
CA LYS A 281 -3.33 -11.70 -18.79
C LYS A 281 -4.22 -11.10 -17.70
N LYS A 282 -4.95 -11.94 -16.94
CA LYS A 282 -5.80 -11.46 -15.84
C LYS A 282 -4.97 -10.80 -14.72
N PHE A 283 -3.82 -11.40 -14.35
CA PHE A 283 -2.92 -10.83 -13.35
C PHE A 283 -2.30 -9.50 -13.85
N TYR A 284 -1.87 -9.44 -15.10
CA TYR A 284 -1.39 -8.21 -15.71
C TYR A 284 -2.47 -7.14 -15.74
N ASP A 285 -3.69 -7.47 -16.17
CA ASP A 285 -4.79 -6.52 -16.28
C ASP A 285 -5.15 -5.90 -14.92
N MET A 286 -5.26 -6.69 -13.85
CA MET A 286 -5.60 -6.18 -12.51
C MET A 286 -4.52 -5.24 -11.94
N LEU A 287 -3.24 -5.54 -12.20
CA LEU A 287 -2.11 -4.75 -11.71
C LEU A 287 -1.96 -3.46 -12.52
N SER A 288 -1.92 -3.57 -13.85
CA SER A 288 -1.66 -2.42 -14.74
C SER A 288 -2.83 -1.42 -14.84
N ARG A 289 -4.05 -1.83 -14.46
CA ARG A 289 -5.20 -0.92 -14.29
C ARG A 289 -5.24 -0.26 -12.92
N LEU A 290 -4.27 -0.52 -12.05
CA LEU A 290 -4.22 -0.02 -10.67
C LEU A 290 -5.44 -0.43 -9.81
N GLU A 291 -6.13 -1.49 -10.19
CA GLU A 291 -7.27 -2.04 -9.45
C GLU A 291 -6.82 -2.76 -8.17
N VAL A 292 -5.61 -3.31 -8.22
CA VAL A 292 -4.97 -4.06 -7.13
C VAL A 292 -3.49 -3.70 -7.05
N THR A 293 -2.99 -3.59 -5.85
CA THR A 293 -1.55 -3.53 -5.57
C THR A 293 -1.13 -4.75 -4.77
N MET A 294 -0.06 -5.41 -5.19
CA MET A 294 0.58 -6.46 -4.40
C MET A 294 1.47 -5.84 -3.32
N ALA A 295 1.82 -6.63 -2.31
CA ALA A 295 2.80 -6.21 -1.30
C ALA A 295 4.11 -5.75 -1.94
N THR A 296 4.80 -4.80 -1.29
CA THR A 296 6.09 -4.28 -1.76
C THR A 296 7.09 -5.37 -2.13
N PRO A 297 7.31 -6.44 -1.33
CA PRO A 297 8.23 -7.50 -1.74
C PRO A 297 7.79 -8.23 -3.01
N THR A 298 6.49 -8.44 -3.21
CA THR A 298 5.98 -9.05 -4.46
C THR A 298 6.26 -8.15 -5.66
N LEU A 299 5.96 -6.84 -5.56
CA LEU A 299 6.24 -5.88 -6.63
C LEU A 299 7.73 -5.74 -6.95
N SER A 300 8.58 -5.78 -5.90
CA SER A 300 10.03 -5.58 -6.04
C SER A 300 10.77 -6.83 -6.50
N ASN A 301 10.39 -8.02 -6.01
CA ASN A 301 11.21 -9.23 -6.08
C ASN A 301 10.63 -10.33 -6.99
N ALA A 302 9.32 -10.33 -7.25
CA ALA A 302 8.78 -11.21 -8.28
C ALA A 302 9.55 -10.98 -9.58
N ARG A 303 10.03 -12.02 -10.24
CA ARG A 303 10.93 -12.00 -11.39
C ARG A 303 12.44 -11.88 -11.12
N LYS A 304 12.87 -11.59 -9.88
CA LYS A 304 14.31 -11.53 -9.54
C LYS A 304 14.83 -12.88 -9.02
N PRO A 305 16.15 -13.12 -9.00
CA PRO A 305 16.72 -14.40 -8.55
C PRO A 305 16.30 -14.79 -7.13
N TYR A 306 16.31 -13.86 -6.18
CA TYR A 306 15.90 -14.08 -4.78
C TYR A 306 14.50 -13.50 -4.56
N HIS A 307 13.49 -14.20 -5.03
CA HIS A 307 12.10 -13.78 -5.06
C HIS A 307 11.36 -14.04 -3.73
N GLN A 308 11.85 -13.42 -2.64
CA GLN A 308 11.11 -13.35 -1.38
C GLN A 308 9.94 -12.37 -1.57
N LEU A 309 8.69 -12.87 -1.50
CA LEU A 309 7.48 -12.14 -1.89
C LEU A 309 6.62 -11.67 -0.72
N SER A 310 6.90 -12.15 0.51
CA SER A 310 6.10 -11.90 1.71
C SER A 310 6.58 -10.67 2.47
N SER A 311 5.65 -9.85 3.00
CA SER A 311 5.99 -8.59 3.66
C SER A 311 6.43 -8.77 5.09
N CYS A 312 5.73 -9.64 5.84
CA CYS A 312 5.89 -9.74 7.28
C CYS A 312 5.91 -11.20 7.74
N PHE A 313 6.58 -11.39 8.89
CA PHE A 313 6.71 -12.66 9.55
C PHE A 313 6.42 -12.49 11.03
N ILE A 314 5.99 -13.55 11.73
CA ILE A 314 5.76 -13.51 13.17
C ILE A 314 6.35 -14.74 13.81
N ASP A 315 7.09 -14.54 14.92
CA ASP A 315 7.72 -15.59 15.73
C ASP A 315 7.27 -15.52 17.20
N THR A 316 7.18 -16.68 17.82
CA THR A 316 6.91 -16.83 19.25
C THR A 316 8.21 -17.20 19.94
N VAL A 317 8.77 -16.26 20.69
CA VAL A 317 10.08 -16.40 21.35
C VAL A 317 9.93 -17.33 22.56
N PRO A 318 10.60 -18.50 22.58
CA PRO A 318 10.54 -19.41 23.72
C PRO A 318 11.47 -18.95 24.87
N ASP A 319 11.15 -19.35 26.10
CA ASP A 319 11.91 -19.00 27.30
C ASP A 319 13.19 -19.86 27.47
N SER A 320 14.05 -19.83 26.45
CA SER A 320 15.36 -20.49 26.49
C SER A 320 16.41 -19.66 25.76
N LEU A 321 17.68 -19.76 26.19
CA LEU A 321 18.78 -19.02 25.56
C LEU A 321 18.89 -19.35 24.07
N GLU A 322 18.88 -20.64 23.74
CA GLU A 322 18.95 -21.11 22.37
C GLU A 322 17.76 -20.62 21.52
N GLY A 323 16.54 -20.69 22.08
CA GLY A 323 15.33 -20.26 21.39
C GLY A 323 15.29 -18.77 21.16
N ILE A 324 15.71 -17.95 22.15
CA ILE A 324 15.79 -16.49 22.01
C ILE A 324 16.76 -16.10 20.88
N TYR A 325 17.97 -16.67 20.89
CA TYR A 325 18.95 -16.39 19.83
C TYR A 325 18.53 -16.91 18.46
N ARG A 326 17.83 -18.06 18.40
CA ARG A 326 17.24 -18.55 17.15
C ARG A 326 16.19 -17.56 16.60
N SER A 327 15.34 -17.02 17.45
CA SER A 327 14.36 -15.99 17.03
C SER A 327 15.06 -14.72 16.52
N ILE A 328 16.18 -14.31 17.12
CA ILE A 328 16.99 -13.17 16.65
C ILE A 328 17.67 -13.51 15.32
N ASP A 329 18.20 -14.71 15.14
CA ASP A 329 18.80 -15.18 13.88
C ASP A 329 17.73 -15.23 12.76
N ASN A 330 16.56 -15.80 13.04
CA ASN A 330 15.42 -15.79 12.12
C ASN A 330 15.06 -14.35 11.71
N PHE A 331 15.03 -13.41 12.66
CA PHE A 331 14.78 -12.00 12.36
C PHE A 331 15.85 -11.41 11.44
N ALA A 332 17.13 -11.66 11.71
CA ALA A 332 18.23 -11.20 10.87
C ALA A 332 18.10 -11.73 9.42
N MET A 333 17.77 -13.02 9.26
CA MET A 333 17.56 -13.64 7.97
C MET A 333 16.34 -13.06 7.23
N VAL A 334 15.23 -12.85 7.93
CA VAL A 334 14.02 -12.22 7.36
C VAL A 334 14.31 -10.79 6.93
N SER A 335 14.99 -9.99 7.77
CA SER A 335 15.38 -8.61 7.49
C SER A 335 16.26 -8.51 6.25
N LYS A 336 17.28 -9.36 6.14
CA LYS A 336 18.18 -9.42 4.97
C LYS A 336 17.43 -9.54 3.64
N PHE A 337 16.31 -10.27 3.61
CA PHE A 337 15.50 -10.47 2.41
C PHE A 337 14.28 -9.54 2.32
N GLY A 338 14.24 -8.46 3.11
CA GLY A 338 13.25 -7.40 2.98
C GLY A 338 11.94 -7.62 3.74
N GLY A 339 11.87 -8.61 4.64
CA GLY A 339 10.70 -8.84 5.47
C GLY A 339 10.74 -8.07 6.79
N GLY A 340 9.58 -7.59 7.27
CA GLY A 340 9.40 -7.10 8.64
C GLY A 340 9.01 -8.24 9.59
N MET A 341 9.19 -8.07 10.90
CA MET A 341 8.87 -9.13 11.86
C MET A 341 8.05 -8.65 13.05
N GLY A 342 7.14 -9.50 13.54
CA GLY A 342 6.52 -9.42 14.85
C GLY A 342 7.13 -10.49 15.76
N MET A 343 7.53 -10.14 16.99
CA MET A 343 8.11 -11.08 17.95
C MET A 343 7.34 -11.03 19.26
N TYR A 344 6.80 -12.18 19.66
CA TYR A 344 6.09 -12.31 20.94
C TYR A 344 7.02 -12.74 22.06
N PHE A 345 7.25 -11.87 23.05
CA PHE A 345 8.11 -12.09 24.21
C PHE A 345 7.35 -12.49 25.48
N GLY A 346 6.03 -12.65 25.43
CA GLY A 346 5.19 -12.95 26.60
C GLY A 346 5.51 -14.28 27.31
N LYS A 347 6.22 -15.20 26.65
CA LYS A 347 6.69 -16.45 27.26
C LYS A 347 8.01 -16.32 28.02
N VAL A 348 8.79 -15.27 27.74
CA VAL A 348 10.13 -15.10 28.32
C VAL A 348 10.02 -14.61 29.77
N ARG A 349 10.78 -15.22 30.67
CA ARG A 349 10.78 -14.87 32.09
C ARG A 349 11.16 -13.42 32.35
N ALA A 350 10.51 -12.85 33.35
CA ALA A 350 10.76 -11.50 33.80
C ALA A 350 12.08 -11.32 34.54
N ALA A 351 12.51 -10.06 34.70
CA ALA A 351 13.65 -9.71 35.58
C ALA A 351 13.43 -10.18 37.01
N GLY A 352 14.48 -10.68 37.62
CA GLY A 352 14.42 -11.26 38.97
C GLY A 352 13.81 -12.67 39.01
N GLY A 353 13.52 -13.28 37.85
CA GLY A 353 13.09 -14.67 37.77
C GLY A 353 14.22 -15.65 38.16
N ASN A 354 13.87 -16.93 38.27
CA ASN A 354 14.77 -18.02 38.67
C ASN A 354 15.52 -18.58 37.43
N ILE A 355 16.82 -18.81 37.55
CA ILE A 355 17.62 -19.56 36.57
C ILE A 355 18.37 -20.69 37.29
N ARG A 356 18.13 -21.96 36.92
CA ARG A 356 18.75 -23.15 37.47
C ARG A 356 18.68 -23.23 39.00
N GLY A 357 17.56 -22.81 39.61
CA GLY A 357 17.37 -22.78 41.06
C GLY A 357 17.86 -21.50 41.76
N PHE A 358 18.63 -20.64 41.08
CA PHE A 358 19.09 -19.37 41.66
C PHE A 358 18.01 -18.31 41.47
N LYS A 359 17.46 -17.81 42.58
CA LYS A 359 16.41 -16.76 42.55
C LYS A 359 17.01 -15.38 42.26
N GLY A 360 16.28 -14.54 41.57
CA GLY A 360 16.63 -13.13 41.35
C GLY A 360 17.67 -12.85 40.26
N VAL A 361 18.11 -13.86 39.51
CA VAL A 361 19.24 -13.71 38.57
C VAL A 361 18.84 -13.46 37.12
N ALA A 362 17.58 -13.67 36.75
CA ALA A 362 17.12 -13.41 35.37
C ALA A 362 17.17 -11.92 35.03
N GLY A 363 17.65 -11.59 33.84
CA GLY A 363 17.78 -10.21 33.37
C GLY A 363 16.51 -9.58 32.80
N GLY A 364 15.46 -10.39 32.60
CA GLY A 364 14.19 -9.97 32.02
C GLY A 364 14.22 -9.72 30.52
N VAL A 365 13.06 -9.32 29.95
CA VAL A 365 12.88 -9.17 28.51
C VAL A 365 13.61 -7.97 27.91
N ILE A 366 13.83 -6.90 28.68
CA ILE A 366 14.39 -5.64 28.17
C ILE A 366 15.81 -5.83 27.60
N ARG A 367 16.62 -6.67 28.22
CA ARG A 367 17.98 -6.96 27.74
C ARG A 367 17.96 -7.67 26.38
N TRP A 368 17.02 -8.58 26.17
CA TRP A 368 16.85 -9.27 24.90
C TRP A 368 16.34 -8.34 23.81
N MET A 369 15.44 -7.42 24.14
CA MET A 369 14.95 -6.41 23.21
C MET A 369 16.04 -5.45 22.75
N LYS A 370 17.07 -5.20 23.57
CA LYS A 370 18.26 -4.46 23.15
C LYS A 370 19.01 -5.18 22.02
N LEU A 371 19.19 -6.49 22.12
CA LEU A 371 19.82 -7.28 21.04
C LEU A 371 18.96 -7.29 19.77
N VAL A 372 17.65 -7.36 19.90
CA VAL A 372 16.72 -7.25 18.76
C VAL A 372 16.85 -5.87 18.10
N ASN A 373 16.94 -4.80 18.89
CA ASN A 373 17.17 -3.43 18.41
C ASN A 373 18.49 -3.32 17.62
N ASP A 374 19.58 -3.81 18.21
CA ASP A 374 20.92 -3.75 17.59
C ASP A 374 20.96 -4.61 16.30
N THR A 375 20.23 -5.72 16.28
CA THR A 375 20.05 -6.55 15.07
C THR A 375 19.27 -5.80 13.98
N ALA A 376 18.21 -5.06 14.34
CA ALA A 376 17.44 -4.26 13.41
C ALA A 376 18.29 -3.18 12.73
N VAL A 377 19.22 -2.58 13.50
CA VAL A 377 20.16 -1.58 12.98
C VAL A 377 21.28 -2.23 12.16
N ALA A 378 21.78 -3.40 12.59
CA ALA A 378 22.93 -4.06 11.95
C ALA A 378 22.57 -4.74 10.62
N VAL A 379 21.35 -5.26 10.50
CA VAL A 379 20.90 -6.01 9.31
C VAL A 379 19.81 -5.21 8.60
N ASP A 380 20.24 -4.26 7.80
CA ASP A 380 19.34 -3.52 6.94
C ASP A 380 18.90 -4.35 5.71
N GLN A 381 17.86 -3.90 5.05
CA GLN A 381 17.30 -4.52 3.86
C GLN A 381 18.08 -4.09 2.61
N LEU A 382 19.27 -4.63 2.41
CA LEU A 382 20.17 -4.37 1.26
C LEU A 382 20.55 -2.89 1.08
N GLY A 383 20.70 -2.12 2.17
CA GLY A 383 20.97 -0.69 2.12
C GLY A 383 19.80 0.17 1.61
N MET A 384 18.63 -0.46 1.35
CA MET A 384 17.45 0.22 0.82
C MET A 384 16.45 0.62 1.91
N ARG A 385 16.41 -0.13 3.02
CA ARG A 385 15.51 0.08 4.17
C ARG A 385 16.17 -0.38 5.45
N GLN A 386 15.84 0.24 6.56
CA GLN A 386 16.23 -0.26 7.89
C GLN A 386 15.43 -1.51 8.24
N GLY A 387 16.05 -2.43 8.99
CA GLY A 387 15.37 -3.57 9.59
C GLY A 387 14.27 -3.08 10.54
N ALA A 388 13.10 -3.72 10.53
CA ALA A 388 11.99 -3.30 11.36
C ALA A 388 11.30 -4.48 12.04
N VAL A 389 11.01 -4.31 13.34
CA VAL A 389 10.40 -5.35 14.17
C VAL A 389 9.48 -4.75 15.23
N ALA A 390 8.30 -5.34 15.37
CA ALA A 390 7.43 -5.10 16.51
C ALA A 390 7.64 -6.16 17.57
N VAL A 391 7.76 -5.73 18.84
CA VAL A 391 7.92 -6.61 19.98
C VAL A 391 6.68 -6.55 20.87
N TYR A 392 6.11 -7.70 21.17
CA TYR A 392 4.83 -7.83 21.86
C TYR A 392 5.02 -8.39 23.26
N LEU A 393 4.34 -7.77 24.24
CA LEU A 393 4.33 -8.19 25.62
C LEU A 393 2.93 -8.10 26.21
N ASP A 394 2.57 -9.01 27.10
CA ASP A 394 1.27 -8.97 27.77
C ASP A 394 1.21 -7.89 28.84
N VAL A 395 0.05 -7.26 29.02
CA VAL A 395 -0.18 -6.21 30.04
C VAL A 395 -0.01 -6.70 31.48
N TRP A 396 -0.02 -8.00 31.70
CA TRP A 396 0.21 -8.65 33.02
C TRP A 396 1.64 -9.12 33.25
N HIS A 397 2.56 -8.92 32.27
CA HIS A 397 3.96 -9.31 32.41
C HIS A 397 4.70 -8.37 33.39
N LYS A 398 5.55 -8.92 34.25
CA LYS A 398 6.23 -8.21 35.33
C LYS A 398 7.15 -7.07 34.85
N ASP A 399 7.71 -7.18 33.66
CA ASP A 399 8.61 -6.18 33.07
C ASP A 399 7.84 -5.11 32.24
N LEU A 400 6.50 -5.09 32.28
CA LEU A 400 5.69 -4.17 31.50
C LEU A 400 6.04 -2.68 31.72
N PRO A 401 6.26 -2.19 32.97
CA PRO A 401 6.56 -0.76 33.15
C PRO A 401 7.85 -0.31 32.48
N GLU A 402 8.88 -1.14 32.48
CA GLU A 402 10.15 -0.90 31.81
C GLU A 402 9.99 -1.02 30.28
N PHE A 403 9.20 -1.99 29.82
CA PHE A 403 8.86 -2.18 28.42
C PHE A 403 8.17 -0.95 27.80
N LEU A 404 7.22 -0.33 28.50
CA LEU A 404 6.53 0.87 28.04
C LEU A 404 7.43 2.11 27.92
N GLN A 405 8.65 2.06 28.50
CA GLN A 405 9.62 3.14 28.46
C GLN A 405 10.74 2.93 27.44
N LEU A 406 10.72 1.84 26.66
CA LEU A 406 11.79 1.50 25.70
C LEU A 406 12.14 2.63 24.74
N ARG A 407 11.14 3.37 24.25
CA ARG A 407 11.31 4.43 23.23
C ARG A 407 11.17 5.84 23.78
N THR A 408 10.77 6.02 25.04
CA THR A 408 10.60 7.36 25.61
C THR A 408 11.96 8.03 25.88
N ASN A 409 11.97 9.38 25.82
CA ASN A 409 13.22 10.17 25.91
C ASN A 409 13.79 10.29 27.35
N ASN A 410 13.17 9.66 28.33
CA ASN A 410 13.60 9.75 29.73
C ASN A 410 14.04 8.39 30.28
N GLY A 411 15.03 8.38 31.18
CA GLY A 411 15.55 7.17 31.84
C GLY A 411 16.97 6.84 31.40
N ASP A 412 17.44 5.62 31.77
CA ASP A 412 18.79 5.15 31.44
C ASP A 412 18.86 4.70 29.96
N ASP A 413 19.74 5.33 29.19
CA ASP A 413 19.95 5.02 27.76
C ASP A 413 20.35 3.56 27.50
N ARG A 414 20.96 2.89 28.47
CA ARG A 414 21.28 1.46 28.39
C ARG A 414 20.04 0.57 28.33
N MET A 415 18.90 1.08 28.77
CA MET A 415 17.61 0.38 28.74
C MET A 415 16.73 0.80 27.58
N LYS A 416 17.23 1.62 26.63
CA LYS A 416 16.48 2.12 25.46
C LYS A 416 16.67 1.24 24.23
N ALA A 417 15.62 1.19 23.44
CA ALA A 417 15.57 0.48 22.15
C ALA A 417 14.68 1.28 21.21
N HIS A 418 15.26 2.26 20.49
CA HIS A 418 14.52 3.24 19.71
C HIS A 418 14.09 2.73 18.34
N ASP A 419 14.76 1.69 17.82
CA ASP A 419 14.56 1.17 16.45
C ASP A 419 13.58 0.00 16.39
N ILE A 420 12.98 -0.40 17.51
CA ILE A 420 11.95 -1.42 17.60
C ILE A 420 10.61 -0.83 18.05
N PHE A 421 9.50 -1.49 17.73
CA PHE A 421 8.14 -0.99 17.99
C PHE A 421 7.45 -1.81 19.07
N PRO A 422 7.31 -1.28 20.30
CA PRO A 422 6.58 -1.95 21.37
C PRO A 422 5.09 -2.10 21.06
N ALA A 423 4.52 -3.23 21.45
CA ALA A 423 3.08 -3.52 21.38
C ALA A 423 2.64 -4.27 22.64
N VAL A 424 1.44 -3.99 23.13
CA VAL A 424 0.90 -4.62 24.33
C VAL A 424 -0.35 -5.43 24.01
N CYS A 425 -0.39 -6.66 24.55
CA CYS A 425 -1.52 -7.57 24.44
C CYS A 425 -2.42 -7.42 25.67
N TYR A 426 -3.70 -7.13 25.44
CA TYR A 426 -4.67 -6.85 26.48
C TYR A 426 -5.76 -7.92 26.52
N PRO A 427 -6.04 -8.52 27.70
CA PRO A 427 -7.27 -9.25 27.95
C PRO A 427 -8.43 -8.28 28.18
N ASP A 428 -9.67 -8.71 27.98
CA ASP A 428 -10.87 -7.90 28.19
C ASP A 428 -10.98 -7.39 29.63
N LEU A 429 -10.55 -8.18 30.61
CA LEU A 429 -10.56 -7.80 32.02
C LEU A 429 -9.83 -6.48 32.28
N PHE A 430 -8.70 -6.24 31.61
CA PHE A 430 -7.93 -4.99 31.79
C PHE A 430 -8.75 -3.77 31.35
N TRP A 431 -9.38 -3.84 30.18
CA TRP A 431 -10.20 -2.72 29.66
C TRP A 431 -11.48 -2.53 30.46
N ARG A 432 -12.11 -3.61 30.91
CA ARG A 432 -13.29 -3.56 31.78
C ARG A 432 -12.96 -2.85 33.09
N MET A 433 -11.91 -3.25 33.76
CA MET A 433 -11.46 -2.61 35.01
C MET A 433 -11.03 -1.14 34.78
N ALA A 434 -10.32 -0.84 33.68
CA ALA A 434 -9.94 0.54 33.34
C ALA A 434 -11.15 1.45 33.06
N LYS A 435 -12.24 0.89 32.54
CA LYS A 435 -13.50 1.61 32.32
C LYS A 435 -14.25 1.87 33.64
N GLU A 436 -14.29 0.88 34.51
CA GLU A 436 -15.04 0.92 35.76
C GLU A 436 -14.37 1.82 36.80
N ASP A 437 -13.12 1.52 37.19
CA ASP A 437 -12.37 2.31 38.18
C ASP A 437 -10.85 2.16 37.96
N LEU A 438 -10.17 3.25 37.65
CA LEU A 438 -8.73 3.32 37.44
C LEU A 438 -7.90 3.09 38.74
N ASN A 439 -8.50 3.15 39.93
CA ASN A 439 -7.79 2.91 41.18
C ASN A 439 -7.72 1.43 41.57
N GLN A 440 -8.36 0.53 40.80
CA GLN A 440 -8.21 -0.91 41.01
C GLN A 440 -6.78 -1.37 40.83
N GLN A 441 -6.41 -2.40 41.57
CA GLN A 441 -5.07 -3.02 41.50
C GLN A 441 -4.98 -4.00 40.34
N TRP A 442 -3.88 -3.91 39.61
CA TRP A 442 -3.47 -4.85 38.56
C TRP A 442 -2.19 -5.57 38.96
N TYR A 443 -2.15 -6.87 38.77
CA TYR A 443 -1.06 -7.73 39.23
C TYR A 443 -0.22 -8.18 38.05
N LEU A 444 1.09 -7.99 38.17
CA LEU A 444 2.08 -8.40 37.16
C LEU A 444 2.83 -9.64 37.65
N PHE A 445 3.02 -10.58 36.74
CA PHE A 445 3.62 -11.88 37.02
C PHE A 445 4.78 -12.20 36.09
N CYS A 446 5.63 -13.15 36.50
CA CYS A 446 6.61 -13.79 35.64
C CYS A 446 5.97 -15.06 35.02
N PRO A 447 5.91 -15.22 33.69
CA PRO A 447 5.29 -16.39 33.07
C PRO A 447 5.96 -17.71 33.48
N ASN A 448 7.28 -17.74 33.58
CA ASN A 448 8.01 -18.92 34.02
C ASN A 448 7.69 -19.32 35.46
N GLU A 449 7.47 -18.36 36.36
CA GLU A 449 7.09 -18.63 37.74
C GLU A 449 5.67 -19.23 37.82
N ILE A 450 4.73 -18.71 37.00
CA ILE A 450 3.38 -19.30 36.91
C ILE A 450 3.49 -20.76 36.44
N MET A 451 4.23 -21.04 35.38
CA MET A 451 4.39 -22.40 34.88
C MET A 451 4.95 -23.34 35.95
N ASN A 452 5.98 -22.90 36.71
CA ASN A 452 6.59 -23.72 37.74
C ASN A 452 5.67 -23.96 38.95
N VAL A 453 4.83 -22.99 39.33
CA VAL A 453 3.97 -23.09 40.52
C VAL A 453 2.62 -23.70 40.21
N LYS A 454 2.04 -23.30 39.09
CA LYS A 454 0.65 -23.67 38.70
C LYS A 454 0.59 -24.82 37.68
N GLY A 455 1.66 -25.10 36.96
CA GLY A 455 1.70 -26.14 35.91
C GLY A 455 1.00 -25.74 34.59
N TYR A 456 0.68 -24.46 34.39
CA TYR A 456 0.16 -23.93 33.13
C TYR A 456 0.81 -22.61 32.74
N CYS A 457 0.75 -22.31 31.45
CA CYS A 457 1.18 -21.02 30.89
C CYS A 457 -0.03 -20.10 30.76
N LEU A 458 -0.06 -18.98 31.48
CA LEU A 458 -1.21 -18.06 31.49
C LEU A 458 -1.46 -17.47 30.08
N GLU A 459 -0.42 -17.25 29.32
CA GLU A 459 -0.48 -16.75 27.94
C GLU A 459 -1.18 -17.70 26.96
N ASP A 460 -1.36 -18.96 27.29
CA ASP A 460 -2.01 -19.96 26.43
C ASP A 460 -3.55 -19.95 26.53
N TYR A 461 -4.10 -19.01 27.30
CA TYR A 461 -5.53 -18.87 27.54
C TYR A 461 -6.06 -17.48 27.12
N TYR A 462 -7.38 -17.35 26.97
CA TYR A 462 -8.07 -16.10 26.69
C TYR A 462 -9.52 -16.12 27.23
N GLY A 463 -10.15 -14.96 27.33
CA GLY A 463 -11.54 -14.82 27.78
C GLY A 463 -11.71 -15.23 29.23
N GLU A 464 -12.86 -15.86 29.55
CA GLU A 464 -13.25 -16.25 30.91
C GLU A 464 -12.26 -17.24 31.54
N GLU A 465 -11.71 -18.17 30.76
CA GLU A 465 -10.74 -19.14 31.27
C GLU A 465 -9.44 -18.46 31.67
N TRP A 466 -8.96 -17.50 30.88
CA TRP A 466 -7.81 -16.67 31.26
C TRP A 466 -8.07 -15.89 32.55
N GLU A 467 -9.25 -15.28 32.66
CA GLU A 467 -9.64 -14.48 33.82
C GLU A 467 -9.63 -15.32 35.10
N GLN A 468 -10.23 -16.52 35.08
CA GLN A 468 -10.23 -17.44 36.21
C GLN A 468 -8.81 -17.83 36.63
N LYS A 469 -7.93 -18.16 35.68
CA LYS A 469 -6.53 -18.51 35.94
C LYS A 469 -5.74 -17.32 36.47
N TYR A 470 -6.01 -16.12 35.98
CA TYR A 470 -5.37 -14.90 36.48
C TYR A 470 -5.77 -14.60 37.93
N LEU A 471 -7.05 -14.75 38.26
CA LEU A 471 -7.53 -14.61 39.64
C LEU A 471 -6.96 -15.70 40.56
N ASP A 472 -6.80 -16.92 40.08
CA ASP A 472 -6.12 -17.99 40.80
C ASP A 472 -4.65 -17.64 41.08
N CYS A 473 -3.95 -17.04 40.10
CA CYS A 473 -2.58 -16.53 40.31
C CYS A 473 -2.53 -15.40 41.36
N ILE A 474 -3.52 -14.49 41.37
CA ILE A 474 -3.61 -13.40 42.35
C ILE A 474 -3.73 -13.97 43.78
N ASN A 475 -4.49 -15.01 43.97
CA ASN A 475 -4.78 -15.58 45.28
C ASN A 475 -3.68 -16.53 45.79
N ASP A 476 -2.73 -16.94 44.94
CA ASP A 476 -1.66 -17.88 45.31
C ASP A 476 -0.52 -17.14 46.03
N PRO A 477 -0.22 -17.51 47.28
CA PRO A 477 0.87 -16.89 48.06
C PRO A 477 2.27 -17.28 47.59
N LEU A 478 2.41 -18.34 46.79
CA LEU A 478 3.71 -18.81 46.30
C LEU A 478 4.18 -18.00 45.08
N LEU A 479 3.28 -17.30 44.40
CA LEU A 479 3.62 -16.47 43.25
C LEU A 479 4.08 -15.07 43.69
N SER A 480 5.21 -14.65 43.17
CA SER A 480 5.77 -13.32 43.38
C SER A 480 5.03 -12.32 42.46
N LYS A 481 4.43 -11.27 43.07
CA LYS A 481 3.57 -10.29 42.39
C LYS A 481 4.20 -8.91 42.44
N ARG A 482 4.10 -8.17 41.33
CA ARG A 482 4.29 -6.73 41.32
C ARG A 482 2.90 -6.08 41.14
N VAL A 483 2.51 -5.26 42.09
CA VAL A 483 1.18 -4.67 42.13
C VAL A 483 1.25 -3.19 41.71
N LEU A 484 0.43 -2.78 40.76
CA LEU A 484 0.29 -1.41 40.31
C LEU A 484 -1.20 -1.05 40.24
N ASN A 485 -1.52 0.24 40.38
CA ASN A 485 -2.87 0.69 40.04
C ASN A 485 -3.01 0.74 38.52
N ILE A 486 -4.20 0.40 38.02
CA ILE A 486 -4.51 0.52 36.57
C ILE A 486 -4.21 1.93 36.05
N LYS A 487 -4.51 2.97 36.86
CA LYS A 487 -4.18 4.36 36.56
C LYS A 487 -2.72 4.59 36.19
N ASP A 488 -1.79 3.94 36.91
CA ASP A 488 -0.35 4.12 36.68
C ASP A 488 0.08 3.42 35.41
N ILE A 489 -0.46 2.23 35.11
CA ILE A 489 -0.22 1.51 33.86
C ILE A 489 -0.76 2.30 32.67
N VAL A 490 -2.02 2.76 32.76
CA VAL A 490 -2.67 3.58 31.72
C VAL A 490 -1.85 4.86 31.47
N ARG A 491 -1.36 5.52 32.54
CA ARG A 491 -0.49 6.71 32.38
C ARG A 491 0.79 6.40 31.60
N LEU A 492 1.43 5.26 31.86
CA LEU A 492 2.64 4.84 31.14
C LEU A 492 2.32 4.54 29.66
N ILE A 493 1.22 3.83 29.39
CA ILE A 493 0.74 3.53 28.03
C ILE A 493 0.50 4.82 27.26
N LEU A 494 -0.33 5.72 27.81
CA LEU A 494 -0.73 6.94 27.13
C LEU A 494 0.44 7.91 26.96
N ARG A 495 1.36 7.98 27.92
CA ARG A 495 2.58 8.78 27.79
C ARG A 495 3.42 8.27 26.64
N SER A 496 3.70 6.97 26.60
CA SER A 496 4.47 6.35 25.52
C SER A 496 3.77 6.56 24.16
N ALA A 497 2.46 6.38 24.09
CA ALA A 497 1.69 6.55 22.86
C ALA A 497 1.75 8.01 22.33
N VAL A 498 1.65 9.01 23.20
CA VAL A 498 1.73 10.42 22.82
C VAL A 498 3.16 10.82 22.44
N GLU A 499 4.18 10.32 23.16
CA GLU A 499 5.60 10.65 22.93
C GLU A 499 6.20 9.93 21.70
N THR A 500 5.76 8.69 21.40
CA THR A 500 6.45 7.82 20.41
C THR A 500 5.53 7.21 19.35
N GLY A 501 4.21 7.41 19.47
CA GLY A 501 3.21 6.74 18.63
C GLY A 501 2.93 5.28 19.04
N THR A 502 3.72 4.71 19.95
CA THR A 502 3.62 3.33 20.46
C THR A 502 3.40 3.31 21.97
N PRO A 503 2.89 2.24 22.61
CA PRO A 503 2.77 0.87 22.07
C PRO A 503 1.56 0.70 21.14
N PHE A 504 1.65 -0.25 20.22
CA PHE A 504 0.48 -0.76 19.50
C PHE A 504 -0.41 -1.55 20.46
N THR A 505 -1.69 -1.64 20.15
CA THR A 505 -2.66 -2.39 20.94
C THR A 505 -3.06 -3.67 20.22
N PHE A 506 -3.07 -4.78 20.96
CA PHE A 506 -3.57 -6.06 20.52
C PHE A 506 -4.60 -6.59 21.52
N ASN A 507 -5.88 -6.59 21.16
CA ASN A 507 -6.98 -7.05 22.00
C ASN A 507 -7.12 -8.57 21.92
N ARG A 508 -6.40 -9.26 22.79
CA ARG A 508 -6.16 -10.70 22.75
C ARG A 508 -7.42 -11.54 22.74
N ASP A 509 -8.36 -11.23 23.63
CA ASP A 509 -9.61 -11.98 23.75
C ASP A 509 -10.49 -11.79 22.51
N THR A 510 -10.61 -10.57 22.01
CA THR A 510 -11.34 -10.24 20.78
C THR A 510 -10.77 -10.99 19.58
N VAL A 511 -9.44 -11.03 19.45
CA VAL A 511 -8.76 -11.75 18.37
C VAL A 511 -9.04 -13.24 18.44
N ASN A 512 -8.87 -13.86 19.61
CA ASN A 512 -8.95 -15.32 19.74
C ASN A 512 -10.39 -15.84 19.69
N ARG A 513 -11.39 -15.09 20.19
CA ARG A 513 -12.81 -15.44 20.01
C ARG A 513 -13.22 -15.49 18.55
N ALA A 514 -12.63 -14.61 17.71
CA ALA A 514 -12.93 -14.55 16.28
C ALA A 514 -12.02 -15.44 15.42
N ASN A 515 -11.08 -16.17 16.01
CA ASN A 515 -10.13 -17.01 15.30
C ASN A 515 -10.82 -18.19 14.63
N PRO A 516 -10.82 -18.31 13.30
CA PRO A 516 -11.47 -19.42 12.61
C PRO A 516 -10.73 -20.76 12.77
N ASN A 517 -9.50 -20.75 13.27
CA ASN A 517 -8.64 -21.91 13.45
C ASN A 517 -8.30 -22.16 14.93
N SER A 518 -9.18 -21.79 15.85
CA SER A 518 -8.97 -21.93 17.30
C SER A 518 -8.71 -23.37 17.76
N HIS A 519 -9.16 -24.38 17.02
CA HIS A 519 -8.91 -25.81 17.25
C HIS A 519 -7.41 -26.18 17.13
N ARG A 520 -6.57 -25.34 16.53
CA ARG A 520 -5.12 -25.61 16.34
C ARG A 520 -4.23 -24.87 17.32
N GLY A 521 -4.71 -23.83 17.94
CA GLY A 521 -3.90 -23.05 18.86
C GLY A 521 -4.41 -21.63 19.04
N ILE A 522 -3.55 -20.82 19.63
CA ILE A 522 -3.83 -19.45 20.03
C ILE A 522 -3.07 -18.45 19.15
N ILE A 523 -3.59 -17.24 19.07
CA ILE A 523 -2.96 -16.09 18.45
C ILE A 523 -2.41 -15.21 19.59
N TYR A 524 -1.08 -15.18 19.76
CA TYR A 524 -0.44 -14.44 20.86
C TYR A 524 -0.26 -12.97 20.54
N CYS A 525 0.08 -12.64 19.27
CA CYS A 525 0.40 -11.29 18.85
C CYS A 525 0.12 -11.09 17.35
N SER A 526 0.51 -9.93 16.83
CA SER A 526 0.41 -9.57 15.42
C SER A 526 1.79 -9.34 14.80
N ASN A 527 1.82 -8.96 13.52
CA ASN A 527 3.01 -8.57 12.79
C ASN A 527 3.44 -7.13 13.12
N LEU A 528 4.40 -6.62 12.34
CA LEU A 528 4.92 -5.26 12.47
C LEU A 528 3.83 -4.18 12.35
N CYS A 529 2.88 -4.34 11.41
CA CYS A 529 1.84 -3.35 11.11
C CYS A 529 0.46 -3.69 11.71
N THR A 530 0.38 -4.70 12.56
CA THR A 530 -0.80 -5.09 13.37
C THR A 530 -2.01 -5.64 12.63
N GLU A 531 -1.91 -5.93 11.32
CA GLU A 531 -3.04 -6.45 10.54
C GLU A 531 -3.13 -7.98 10.50
N ILE A 532 -2.07 -8.71 10.82
CA ILE A 532 -2.02 -10.17 10.75
C ILE A 532 -2.40 -10.79 12.10
N ALA A 533 -3.35 -11.71 12.07
CA ALA A 533 -3.78 -12.46 13.23
C ALA A 533 -3.97 -13.93 12.84
N GLN A 534 -2.95 -14.75 13.09
CA GLN A 534 -2.88 -16.17 12.71
C GLN A 534 -2.33 -17.00 13.86
N ASN A 535 -2.68 -18.27 13.92
CA ASN A 535 -2.13 -19.21 14.91
C ASN A 535 -0.61 -19.24 14.83
N MET A 536 0.02 -19.26 15.99
CA MET A 536 1.47 -19.29 16.13
C MET A 536 1.90 -20.18 17.30
N SER A 537 3.10 -20.72 17.21
CA SER A 537 3.73 -21.51 18.29
C SER A 537 5.25 -21.47 18.19
N SER A 538 5.92 -21.68 19.30
CA SER A 538 7.39 -21.63 19.39
C SER A 538 8.05 -22.76 18.60
N ILE A 539 9.24 -22.48 18.08
CA ILE A 539 10.16 -23.45 17.51
C ILE A 539 10.94 -24.09 18.66
N GLU A 540 10.98 -25.42 18.71
CA GLU A 540 11.61 -26.18 19.80
C GLU A 540 12.73 -27.07 19.28
N THR A 541 13.89 -27.04 19.96
CA THR A 541 14.95 -28.05 19.75
C THR A 541 14.56 -29.35 20.43
N VAL A 542 14.54 -30.42 19.68
CA VAL A 542 14.23 -31.78 20.18
C VAL A 542 15.50 -32.50 20.62
N SER A 543 16.55 -32.49 19.79
CA SER A 543 17.86 -33.10 20.10
C SER A 543 18.97 -32.45 19.29
N THR A 544 20.18 -32.55 19.83
CA THR A 544 21.44 -32.27 19.14
C THR A 544 22.32 -33.51 19.19
N GLU A 545 22.68 -34.03 18.05
CA GLU A 545 23.46 -35.28 17.93
C GLU A 545 24.70 -35.05 17.10
N VAL A 546 25.77 -35.71 17.46
CA VAL A 546 27.00 -35.78 16.68
C VAL A 546 26.96 -37.09 15.90
N ARG A 547 27.04 -37.02 14.57
CA ARG A 547 26.97 -38.18 13.67
C ARG A 547 28.15 -38.15 12.70
N THR A 548 28.48 -39.32 12.17
CA THR A 548 29.44 -39.44 11.06
C THR A 548 28.68 -39.66 9.75
N GLU A 549 28.84 -38.75 8.82
CA GLU A 549 28.21 -38.83 7.47
C GLU A 549 29.27 -38.63 6.39
N GLY A 550 29.36 -39.53 5.40
CA GLY A 550 30.33 -39.42 4.31
C GLY A 550 31.81 -39.45 4.74
N GLY A 551 32.13 -39.89 5.96
CA GLY A 551 33.47 -39.85 6.51
C GLY A 551 33.79 -38.63 7.37
N ASP A 552 32.91 -37.62 7.39
CA ASP A 552 33.03 -36.40 8.19
C ASP A 552 32.17 -36.45 9.44
N THR A 553 32.62 -35.72 10.49
CA THR A 553 31.82 -35.53 11.72
C THR A 553 30.91 -34.35 11.54
N VAL A 554 29.59 -34.56 11.63
CA VAL A 554 28.56 -33.54 11.51
C VAL A 554 27.77 -33.41 12.82
N VAL A 555 27.28 -32.20 13.08
CA VAL A 555 26.33 -31.94 14.20
C VAL A 555 24.94 -31.79 13.60
N VAL A 556 24.01 -32.63 14.03
CA VAL A 556 22.63 -32.63 13.56
C VAL A 556 21.70 -32.10 14.65
N ASN A 557 21.06 -30.97 14.40
CA ASN A 557 20.02 -30.43 15.27
C ASN A 557 18.63 -30.83 14.74
N THR A 558 17.89 -31.58 15.55
CA THR A 558 16.50 -31.91 15.26
C THR A 558 15.60 -30.86 15.91
N VAL A 559 14.77 -30.19 15.09
CA VAL A 559 13.94 -29.07 15.52
C VAL A 559 12.48 -29.32 15.13
N ARG A 560 11.56 -29.13 16.08
CA ARG A 560 10.12 -29.07 15.81
C ARG A 560 9.79 -27.66 15.31
N PRO A 561 9.20 -27.52 14.10
CA PRO A 561 9.11 -26.21 13.45
C PRO A 561 8.15 -25.21 14.12
N GLY A 562 7.20 -25.65 14.93
CA GLY A 562 6.15 -24.75 15.42
C GLY A 562 5.31 -24.17 14.27
N ASP A 563 4.68 -23.04 14.53
CA ASP A 563 3.94 -22.24 13.53
C ASP A 563 4.57 -20.84 13.44
N PHE A 564 5.51 -20.70 12.52
CA PHE A 564 6.17 -19.43 12.18
C PHE A 564 5.37 -18.73 11.08
N VAL A 565 4.65 -17.67 11.45
CA VAL A 565 3.63 -17.04 10.58
C VAL A 565 4.28 -16.25 9.44
N VAL A 566 3.62 -16.30 8.29
CA VAL A 566 3.97 -15.54 7.06
C VAL A 566 2.76 -14.79 6.58
N CYS A 567 2.92 -13.54 6.14
CA CYS A 567 1.86 -12.78 5.53
C CYS A 567 2.08 -12.54 4.02
N ASN A 568 1.08 -12.91 3.22
CA ASN A 568 1.02 -12.73 1.78
C ASN A 568 -0.08 -11.73 1.47
N LEU A 569 0.30 -10.48 1.14
CA LEU A 569 -0.62 -9.34 1.10
C LEU A 569 -0.87 -8.83 -0.31
N ALA A 570 -2.09 -8.38 -0.53
CA ALA A 570 -2.50 -7.52 -1.63
C ALA A 570 -3.60 -6.57 -1.16
N SER A 571 -3.79 -5.46 -1.86
CA SER A 571 -4.81 -4.47 -1.52
C SER A 571 -5.64 -4.08 -2.75
N LEU A 572 -6.95 -4.14 -2.59
CA LEU A 572 -7.93 -3.64 -3.55
C LEU A 572 -7.93 -2.11 -3.52
N SER A 573 -7.77 -1.46 -4.66
CA SER A 573 -7.85 0.01 -4.77
C SER A 573 -9.30 0.45 -4.89
N LEU A 574 -9.98 0.71 -3.78
CA LEU A 574 -11.43 0.99 -3.74
C LEU A 574 -11.85 2.19 -4.60
N GLY A 575 -10.96 3.16 -4.82
CA GLY A 575 -11.20 4.30 -5.71
C GLY A 575 -11.22 3.93 -7.20
N HIS A 576 -10.64 2.79 -7.58
CA HIS A 576 -10.54 2.33 -8.97
C HIS A 576 -11.47 1.16 -9.29
N LEU A 577 -12.21 0.66 -8.31
CA LEU A 577 -13.08 -0.51 -8.46
C LEU A 577 -14.56 -0.15 -8.58
N PRO A 578 -15.33 -0.93 -9.34
CA PRO A 578 -16.77 -0.74 -9.50
C PRO A 578 -17.54 -1.33 -8.30
N LEU A 579 -17.47 -0.67 -7.12
CA LEU A 579 -17.98 -1.18 -5.86
C LEU A 579 -19.50 -1.45 -5.83
N GLU A 580 -20.24 -0.87 -6.79
CA GLU A 580 -21.69 -1.07 -6.96
C GLU A 580 -22.02 -2.31 -7.80
N ASP A 581 -21.05 -2.87 -8.51
CA ASP A 581 -21.23 -4.07 -9.34
C ASP A 581 -20.66 -5.29 -8.61
N GLU A 582 -21.49 -5.96 -7.80
CA GLU A 582 -21.10 -7.13 -7.05
C GLU A 582 -20.52 -8.26 -7.91
N ARG A 583 -21.01 -8.42 -9.13
CA ARG A 583 -20.53 -9.47 -10.05
C ARG A 583 -19.09 -9.17 -10.46
N GLN A 584 -18.80 -7.95 -10.91
CA GLN A 584 -17.43 -7.56 -11.26
C GLN A 584 -16.51 -7.61 -10.05
N MET A 585 -16.97 -7.20 -8.85
CA MET A 585 -16.20 -7.31 -7.63
C MET A 585 -15.82 -8.77 -7.33
N LYS A 586 -16.76 -9.70 -7.40
CA LYS A 586 -16.50 -11.14 -7.20
C LYS A 586 -15.48 -11.68 -8.20
N GLU A 587 -15.61 -11.34 -9.47
CA GLU A 587 -14.66 -11.75 -10.52
C GLU A 587 -13.24 -11.23 -10.24
N LYS A 588 -13.10 -9.97 -9.87
CA LYS A 588 -11.79 -9.36 -9.56
C LYS A 588 -11.17 -9.94 -8.28
N ILE A 589 -11.95 -10.09 -7.22
CA ILE A 589 -11.49 -10.68 -5.96
C ILE A 589 -11.03 -12.12 -6.16
N ALA A 590 -11.73 -12.90 -6.97
CA ALA A 590 -11.33 -14.27 -7.29
C ALA A 590 -9.93 -14.32 -7.97
N VAL A 591 -9.62 -13.37 -8.85
CA VAL A 591 -8.30 -13.25 -9.48
C VAL A 591 -7.22 -12.94 -8.44
N VAL A 592 -7.49 -12.01 -7.52
CA VAL A 592 -6.53 -11.61 -6.47
C VAL A 592 -6.27 -12.74 -5.47
N VAL A 593 -7.34 -13.43 -5.01
CA VAL A 593 -7.22 -14.56 -4.09
C VAL A 593 -6.37 -15.68 -4.71
N ARG A 594 -6.57 -15.97 -6.00
CA ARG A 594 -5.73 -16.91 -6.75
C ARG A 594 -4.28 -16.45 -6.85
N ALA A 595 -4.05 -15.18 -7.15
CA ALA A 595 -2.70 -14.61 -7.22
C ALA A 595 -1.97 -14.75 -5.87
N LEU A 596 -2.65 -14.47 -4.75
CA LEU A 596 -2.09 -14.62 -3.40
C LEU A 596 -1.84 -16.09 -3.03
N ASP A 597 -2.71 -17.02 -3.43
CA ASP A 597 -2.47 -18.44 -3.24
C ASP A 597 -1.25 -18.91 -4.04
N ASN A 598 -1.06 -18.41 -5.26
CA ASN A 598 0.11 -18.70 -6.09
C ASN A 598 1.41 -18.13 -5.49
N VAL A 599 1.36 -16.97 -4.85
CA VAL A 599 2.52 -16.41 -4.11
C VAL A 599 3.06 -17.41 -3.09
N ILE A 600 2.20 -18.15 -2.39
CA ILE A 600 2.62 -19.14 -1.37
C ILE A 600 3.52 -20.20 -1.98
N ASP A 601 3.16 -20.72 -3.15
CA ASP A 601 3.89 -21.79 -3.83
C ASP A 601 5.16 -21.27 -4.53
N LEU A 602 5.18 -20.01 -4.97
CA LEU A 602 6.24 -19.41 -5.76
C LEU A 602 7.26 -18.63 -4.92
N ASN A 603 7.00 -18.44 -3.63
CA ASN A 603 7.85 -17.63 -2.75
C ASN A 603 9.18 -18.33 -2.44
N PHE A 604 10.27 -17.59 -2.50
CA PHE A 604 11.52 -17.99 -1.85
C PHE A 604 11.43 -17.72 -0.35
N TYR A 605 11.63 -18.74 0.45
CA TYR A 605 11.57 -18.63 1.90
C TYR A 605 12.99 -18.58 2.50
N PRO A 606 13.40 -17.48 3.16
CA PRO A 606 14.73 -17.35 3.76
C PRO A 606 14.95 -18.34 4.91
N ILE A 607 13.86 -18.83 5.52
CA ILE A 607 13.89 -19.80 6.62
C ILE A 607 12.86 -20.93 6.38
N PRO A 608 13.23 -22.20 6.67
CA PRO A 608 12.38 -23.34 6.39
C PRO A 608 11.07 -23.36 7.21
N PHE A 609 11.09 -22.83 8.44
CA PHE A 609 9.93 -22.79 9.33
C PHE A 609 8.77 -21.99 8.72
N ALA A 610 9.09 -20.85 8.09
CA ALA A 610 8.14 -20.01 7.38
C ALA A 610 7.46 -20.76 6.22
N ARG A 611 8.25 -21.50 5.43
CA ARG A 611 7.73 -22.32 4.34
C ARG A 611 6.74 -23.38 4.85
N ILE A 612 7.12 -24.11 5.89
CA ILE A 612 6.29 -25.18 6.46
C ILE A 612 4.95 -24.63 6.92
N THR A 613 4.94 -23.55 7.70
CA THR A 613 3.73 -22.91 8.22
C THR A 613 2.86 -22.37 7.10
N ASN A 614 3.48 -21.66 6.15
CA ASN A 614 2.73 -21.05 5.04
C ASN A 614 2.04 -22.11 4.15
N HIS A 615 2.66 -23.25 3.92
CA HIS A 615 2.04 -24.36 3.18
C HIS A 615 0.96 -25.09 3.98
N ARG A 616 1.06 -25.15 5.32
CA ARG A 616 0.05 -25.80 6.19
C ARG A 616 -1.26 -25.01 6.24
N TYR A 617 -1.17 -23.69 6.43
CA TYR A 617 -2.32 -22.80 6.59
C TYR A 617 -2.73 -22.15 5.27
N ARG A 618 -1.81 -21.94 4.35
CA ARG A 618 -2.04 -21.20 3.10
C ARG A 618 -2.70 -19.85 3.34
N SER A 619 -2.24 -19.14 4.36
CA SER A 619 -2.82 -17.87 4.78
C SER A 619 -2.54 -16.76 3.78
N ILE A 620 -3.55 -15.97 3.49
CA ILE A 620 -3.46 -14.75 2.69
C ILE A 620 -4.01 -13.56 3.49
N GLY A 621 -3.68 -12.35 3.05
CA GLY A 621 -4.18 -11.12 3.63
C GLY A 621 -4.62 -10.16 2.53
N LEU A 622 -5.85 -10.31 2.06
CA LEU A 622 -6.46 -9.36 1.14
C LEU A 622 -6.97 -8.16 1.91
N GLY A 623 -6.44 -7.00 1.61
CA GLY A 623 -6.83 -5.72 2.20
C GLY A 623 -7.37 -4.74 1.19
N VAL A 624 -7.42 -3.47 1.59
CA VAL A 624 -7.89 -2.37 0.76
C VAL A 624 -6.97 -1.15 0.88
N SER A 625 -6.93 -0.35 -0.17
CA SER A 625 -6.46 1.03 -0.19
C SER A 625 -7.53 1.91 -0.84
N GLY A 626 -7.37 3.22 -0.80
CA GLY A 626 -8.32 4.11 -1.45
C GLY A 626 -9.67 4.26 -0.74
N TYR A 627 -9.71 4.01 0.55
CA TYR A 627 -10.95 4.09 1.32
C TYR A 627 -11.55 5.50 1.31
N HIS A 628 -10.78 6.52 1.68
CA HIS A 628 -11.25 7.90 1.66
C HIS A 628 -11.51 8.39 0.21
N HIS A 629 -10.71 7.93 -0.75
CA HIS A 629 -10.92 8.20 -2.17
C HIS A 629 -12.29 7.66 -2.65
N ALA A 630 -12.64 6.42 -2.29
CA ALA A 630 -13.92 5.82 -2.64
C ALA A 630 -15.11 6.57 -2.04
N LEU A 631 -15.01 7.05 -0.79
CA LEU A 631 -16.04 7.87 -0.15
C LEU A 631 -16.20 9.21 -0.88
N ALA A 632 -15.09 9.89 -1.18
CA ALA A 632 -15.10 11.18 -1.86
C ALA A 632 -15.71 11.12 -3.25
N LEU A 633 -15.38 10.09 -4.06
CA LEU A 633 -15.97 9.87 -5.37
C LEU A 633 -17.50 9.69 -5.33
N ARG A 634 -18.04 9.21 -4.20
CA ARG A 634 -19.48 8.96 -4.02
C ARG A 634 -20.20 10.06 -3.26
N GLY A 635 -19.52 11.15 -2.94
CA GLY A 635 -20.11 12.25 -2.20
C GLY A 635 -20.38 11.94 -0.72
N ILE A 636 -19.80 10.87 -0.17
CA ILE A 636 -20.02 10.42 1.20
C ILE A 636 -19.05 11.12 2.15
N ARG A 637 -19.59 11.76 3.19
CA ARG A 637 -18.78 12.39 4.25
C ARG A 637 -18.26 11.33 5.22
N TRP A 638 -17.04 11.52 5.73
CA TRP A 638 -16.42 10.64 6.71
C TRP A 638 -17.27 10.51 7.99
N GLU A 639 -17.70 11.63 8.52
CA GLU A 639 -18.54 11.70 9.75
C GLU A 639 -20.03 11.63 9.38
N SER A 640 -20.50 10.46 8.92
CA SER A 640 -21.89 10.24 8.54
C SER A 640 -22.33 8.78 8.73
N VAL A 641 -23.62 8.59 8.97
CA VAL A 641 -24.25 7.26 9.01
C VAL A 641 -24.18 6.58 7.63
N GLU A 642 -24.25 7.37 6.57
CA GLU A 642 -24.14 6.89 5.20
C GLU A 642 -22.78 6.21 4.95
N HIS A 643 -21.68 6.77 5.49
CA HIS A 643 -20.36 6.15 5.49
C HIS A 643 -20.38 4.78 6.17
N LEU A 644 -20.97 4.67 7.37
CA LEU A 644 -21.02 3.41 8.09
C LEU A 644 -21.82 2.34 7.32
N ASN A 645 -22.97 2.72 6.74
CA ASN A 645 -23.80 1.82 5.96
C ASN A 645 -23.14 1.41 4.63
N PHE A 646 -22.44 2.33 3.98
CA PHE A 646 -21.74 2.05 2.75
C PHE A 646 -20.63 1.05 2.97
N ILE A 647 -19.82 1.25 4.01
CA ILE A 647 -18.64 0.42 4.23
C ILE A 647 -18.98 -0.98 4.74
N ASP A 648 -20.09 -1.11 5.48
CA ASP A 648 -20.64 -2.40 5.88
C ASP A 648 -20.90 -3.29 4.64
N LYS A 649 -21.65 -2.76 3.67
CA LYS A 649 -21.94 -3.45 2.41
C LYS A 649 -20.70 -3.80 1.59
N VAL A 650 -19.76 -2.87 1.50
CA VAL A 650 -18.52 -3.08 0.72
C VAL A 650 -17.69 -4.21 1.33
N PHE A 651 -17.49 -4.21 2.65
CA PHE A 651 -16.68 -5.23 3.30
C PHE A 651 -17.41 -6.57 3.41
N GLU A 652 -18.74 -6.58 3.53
CA GLU A 652 -19.53 -7.81 3.41
C GLU A 652 -19.34 -8.45 2.03
N CYS A 653 -19.43 -7.66 0.95
CA CYS A 653 -19.20 -8.14 -0.42
C CYS A 653 -17.78 -8.69 -0.59
N ILE A 654 -16.75 -7.99 -0.08
CA ILE A 654 -15.35 -8.43 -0.16
C ILE A 654 -15.18 -9.76 0.58
N ASN A 655 -15.70 -9.88 1.80
CA ASN A 655 -15.60 -11.10 2.60
C ASN A 655 -16.30 -12.28 1.91
N TYR A 656 -17.54 -12.08 1.45
CA TYR A 656 -18.29 -13.08 0.72
C TYR A 656 -17.50 -13.60 -0.50
N ALA A 657 -17.04 -12.68 -1.33
CA ALA A 657 -16.29 -13.01 -2.56
C ALA A 657 -14.96 -13.71 -2.28
N ALA A 658 -14.24 -13.32 -1.22
CA ALA A 658 -12.99 -13.96 -0.83
C ALA A 658 -13.21 -15.39 -0.34
N ILE A 659 -14.26 -15.64 0.46
CA ILE A 659 -14.62 -16.98 0.92
C ILE A 659 -15.03 -17.85 -0.27
N GLU A 660 -15.89 -17.33 -1.15
CA GLU A 660 -16.34 -18.05 -2.35
C GLU A 660 -15.16 -18.43 -3.25
N ALA A 661 -14.24 -17.50 -3.47
CA ALA A 661 -13.02 -17.72 -4.26
C ALA A 661 -12.11 -18.80 -3.63
N SER A 662 -11.89 -18.74 -2.32
CA SER A 662 -11.07 -19.72 -1.61
C SER A 662 -11.70 -21.11 -1.59
N ALA A 663 -13.02 -21.20 -1.45
CA ALA A 663 -13.74 -22.47 -1.57
C ALA A 663 -13.64 -23.05 -3.00
N GLY A 664 -13.74 -22.20 -4.02
CA GLY A 664 -13.51 -22.61 -5.42
C GLY A 664 -12.10 -23.14 -5.66
N LEU A 665 -11.08 -22.47 -5.10
CA LEU A 665 -9.70 -22.95 -5.15
C LEU A 665 -9.48 -24.24 -4.38
N ALA A 666 -10.17 -24.45 -3.25
CA ALA A 666 -10.10 -25.71 -2.50
C ALA A 666 -10.59 -26.88 -3.33
N LYS A 667 -11.68 -26.72 -4.08
CA LYS A 667 -12.19 -27.72 -5.01
C LYS A 667 -11.20 -28.04 -6.14
N GLU A 668 -10.48 -27.01 -6.65
CA GLU A 668 -9.54 -27.14 -7.77
C GLU A 668 -8.16 -27.67 -7.32
N LYS A 669 -7.61 -27.10 -6.24
CA LYS A 669 -6.21 -27.29 -5.81
C LYS A 669 -6.06 -28.00 -4.45
N GLY A 670 -7.18 -28.37 -3.79
CA GLY A 670 -7.20 -28.98 -2.47
C GLY A 670 -7.32 -28.00 -1.32
N ARG A 671 -7.77 -28.48 -0.16
CA ARG A 671 -7.96 -27.73 1.08
C ARG A 671 -6.62 -27.41 1.75
N TYR A 672 -6.57 -26.40 2.65
CA TYR A 672 -5.44 -26.28 3.56
C TYR A 672 -5.42 -27.41 4.60
N VAL A 673 -4.23 -27.71 5.15
CA VAL A 673 -3.99 -28.94 5.94
C VAL A 673 -4.89 -29.04 7.18
N TYR A 674 -5.17 -27.92 7.85
CA TYR A 674 -5.89 -27.90 9.13
C TYR A 674 -7.37 -27.49 8.99
N PHE A 675 -7.98 -27.76 7.85
CA PHE A 675 -9.38 -27.40 7.61
C PHE A 675 -10.34 -28.13 8.55
N GLU A 676 -10.08 -29.43 8.81
CA GLU A 676 -10.92 -30.25 9.67
C GLU A 676 -10.95 -29.75 11.11
N GLY A 677 -12.14 -29.53 11.66
CA GLY A 677 -12.35 -28.96 13.00
C GLY A 677 -12.33 -27.43 13.07
N SER A 678 -12.07 -26.74 11.96
CA SER A 678 -12.09 -25.28 11.90
C SER A 678 -13.50 -24.70 11.96
N ASP A 679 -13.61 -23.42 12.33
CA ASP A 679 -14.89 -22.68 12.26
C ASP A 679 -15.43 -22.60 10.82
N TRP A 680 -14.57 -22.73 9.82
CA TRP A 680 -14.97 -22.83 8.42
C TRP A 680 -15.77 -24.10 8.16
N GLN A 681 -15.27 -25.26 8.62
CA GLN A 681 -15.92 -26.55 8.45
C GLN A 681 -17.21 -26.66 9.24
N THR A 682 -17.18 -26.22 10.50
CA THR A 682 -18.33 -26.34 11.42
C THR A 682 -19.43 -25.30 11.15
N GLY A 683 -19.16 -24.29 10.34
CA GLY A 683 -20.05 -23.15 10.12
C GLY A 683 -20.04 -22.10 11.22
N ALA A 684 -19.24 -22.30 12.28
CA ALA A 684 -19.16 -21.36 13.42
C ALA A 684 -18.66 -19.98 12.98
N TYR A 685 -17.83 -19.87 11.95
CA TYR A 685 -17.41 -18.60 11.37
C TYR A 685 -18.60 -17.71 10.97
N PHE A 686 -19.57 -18.30 10.29
CA PHE A 686 -20.78 -17.60 9.82
C PHE A 686 -21.72 -17.25 10.97
N ALA A 687 -21.92 -18.20 11.88
CA ALA A 687 -22.79 -18.01 13.06
C ALA A 687 -22.28 -16.88 13.98
N LYS A 688 -20.97 -16.86 14.28
CA LYS A 688 -20.34 -15.80 15.12
C LYS A 688 -20.51 -14.40 14.54
N ARG A 689 -20.74 -14.27 13.21
CA ARG A 689 -20.90 -12.99 12.50
C ARG A 689 -22.35 -12.63 12.17
N GLY A 690 -23.30 -13.51 12.52
CA GLY A 690 -24.72 -13.30 12.22
C GLY A 690 -25.05 -13.40 10.72
N TYR A 691 -24.26 -14.15 9.95
CA TYR A 691 -24.45 -14.37 8.52
C TYR A 691 -25.51 -15.47 8.29
N ASP A 692 -26.79 -15.10 8.40
CA ASP A 692 -27.91 -16.01 8.38
C ASP A 692 -28.85 -15.91 7.15
N SER A 693 -28.55 -14.99 6.22
CA SER A 693 -29.29 -14.89 4.96
C SER A 693 -29.14 -16.17 4.12
N LEU A 694 -30.06 -16.40 3.19
CA LEU A 694 -30.04 -17.58 2.32
C LEU A 694 -28.70 -17.70 1.57
N GLN A 695 -28.22 -16.58 1.02
CA GLN A 695 -26.95 -16.51 0.30
C GLN A 695 -25.76 -16.93 1.19
N TRP A 696 -25.72 -16.49 2.43
CA TRP A 696 -24.66 -16.88 3.37
C TRP A 696 -24.78 -18.35 3.80
N LYS A 697 -25.99 -18.88 3.97
CA LYS A 697 -26.21 -20.32 4.26
C LYS A 697 -25.76 -21.21 3.12
N ASP A 698 -26.05 -20.82 1.87
CA ASP A 698 -25.61 -21.53 0.68
C ASP A 698 -24.07 -21.53 0.58
N LEU A 699 -23.41 -20.41 0.86
CA LEU A 699 -21.96 -20.33 0.89
C LEU A 699 -21.36 -21.17 2.01
N ALA A 700 -21.94 -21.17 3.21
CA ALA A 700 -21.50 -21.99 4.33
C ALA A 700 -21.61 -23.50 4.01
N ALA A 701 -22.69 -23.92 3.36
CA ALA A 701 -22.86 -25.29 2.89
C ALA A 701 -21.80 -25.67 1.83
N LYS A 702 -21.49 -24.76 0.90
CA LYS A 702 -20.44 -24.95 -0.10
C LYS A 702 -19.07 -25.07 0.57
N VAL A 703 -18.75 -24.22 1.53
CA VAL A 703 -17.50 -24.28 2.30
C VAL A 703 -17.35 -25.58 3.07
N ALA A 704 -18.42 -26.05 3.72
CA ALA A 704 -18.41 -27.33 4.43
C ALA A 704 -18.16 -28.51 3.49
N ALA A 705 -18.70 -28.49 2.26
CA ALA A 705 -18.55 -29.54 1.26
C ALA A 705 -17.20 -29.52 0.54
N ASP A 706 -16.83 -28.36 -0.04
CA ASP A 706 -15.64 -28.19 -0.89
C ASP A 706 -14.37 -27.90 -0.05
N GLY A 707 -14.53 -27.32 1.13
CA GLY A 707 -13.45 -26.85 2.01
C GLY A 707 -13.01 -25.42 1.70
N MET A 708 -11.93 -24.99 2.38
CA MET A 708 -11.23 -23.73 2.14
C MET A 708 -9.80 -24.01 1.68
N ARG A 709 -9.33 -23.26 0.68
CA ARG A 709 -7.92 -23.30 0.24
C ARG A 709 -7.01 -22.58 1.23
N ASN A 710 -7.50 -21.50 1.80
CA ASN A 710 -6.75 -20.58 2.66
C ASN A 710 -7.39 -20.55 4.05
N ALA A 711 -6.58 -20.69 5.09
CA ALA A 711 -7.04 -20.71 6.49
C ALA A 711 -7.46 -19.33 6.98
N TYR A 712 -6.86 -18.26 6.42
CA TYR A 712 -7.14 -16.85 6.69
C TYR A 712 -7.16 -16.08 5.37
N LEU A 713 -8.02 -15.06 5.28
CA LEU A 713 -8.33 -14.37 4.02
C LEU A 713 -8.07 -12.87 4.03
N LEU A 714 -8.61 -12.11 5.00
CA LEU A 714 -8.65 -10.66 4.98
C LEU A 714 -7.78 -10.04 6.07
N ALA A 715 -6.95 -9.08 5.66
CA ALA A 715 -6.12 -8.28 6.56
C ALA A 715 -5.89 -6.89 5.94
N ILE A 716 -6.06 -5.83 6.70
CA ILE A 716 -5.95 -4.46 6.19
C ILE A 716 -4.60 -3.87 6.57
N ALA A 717 -3.68 -3.87 5.62
CA ALA A 717 -2.36 -3.28 5.73
C ALA A 717 -2.39 -1.74 5.58
N PRO A 718 -1.38 -1.00 6.06
CA PRO A 718 -1.33 0.46 5.96
C PRO A 718 -1.24 0.99 4.53
N THR A 719 -0.58 0.28 3.62
CA THR A 719 -0.39 0.59 2.19
C THR A 719 0.24 1.96 1.87
N SER A 720 1.04 2.53 2.76
CA SER A 720 1.58 3.89 2.60
C SER A 720 2.37 4.11 1.30
N SER A 721 3.15 3.13 0.82
CA SER A 721 3.87 3.20 -0.45
C SER A 721 3.05 2.74 -1.65
N THR A 722 2.32 1.63 -1.51
CA THR A 722 1.58 1.03 -2.63
C THR A 722 0.36 1.85 -3.03
N SER A 723 -0.25 2.60 -2.10
CA SER A 723 -1.32 3.55 -2.42
C SER A 723 -0.82 4.74 -3.26
N ILE A 724 0.43 5.19 -3.06
CA ILE A 724 1.06 6.22 -3.89
C ILE A 724 1.22 5.72 -5.34
N ILE A 725 1.65 4.46 -5.52
CA ILE A 725 1.74 3.82 -6.83
C ILE A 725 0.37 3.79 -7.52
N ALA A 726 -0.67 3.44 -6.76
CA ALA A 726 -2.03 3.38 -7.28
C ALA A 726 -2.71 4.76 -7.43
N GLY A 727 -2.07 5.86 -7.04
CA GLY A 727 -2.68 7.19 -7.08
C GLY A 727 -3.95 7.30 -6.22
N THR A 728 -3.96 6.66 -5.04
CA THR A 728 -5.13 6.60 -4.15
C THR A 728 -4.75 6.86 -2.68
N THR A 729 -5.72 6.84 -1.76
CA THR A 729 -5.47 7.05 -0.33
C THR A 729 -4.94 5.78 0.35
N ALA A 730 -4.13 5.95 1.40
CA ALA A 730 -3.51 4.82 2.11
C ALA A 730 -4.54 4.05 2.95
N GLY A 731 -4.56 2.73 2.81
CA GLY A 731 -5.37 1.82 3.62
C GLY A 731 -6.80 2.27 3.81
N THR A 732 -7.22 2.28 5.06
CA THR A 732 -8.51 2.81 5.54
C THR A 732 -8.38 4.14 6.26
N ASP A 733 -7.24 4.82 6.14
CA ASP A 733 -6.99 6.09 6.80
C ASP A 733 -7.61 7.29 6.05
N PRO A 734 -7.98 8.35 6.77
CA PRO A 734 -8.30 9.63 6.14
C PRO A 734 -7.03 10.30 5.61
N VAL A 735 -7.18 11.16 4.60
CA VAL A 735 -6.06 11.99 4.13
C VAL A 735 -5.53 12.89 5.24
N MET A 736 -4.21 13.09 5.29
CA MET A 736 -3.62 14.04 6.25
C MET A 736 -4.05 15.48 5.95
N LYS A 737 -3.95 15.87 4.69
CA LYS A 737 -4.41 17.15 4.12
C LYS A 737 -4.82 16.93 2.66
N ARG A 738 -5.63 17.85 2.13
CA ARG A 738 -6.01 17.86 0.70
C ARG A 738 -4.83 18.07 -0.22
N PHE A 739 -3.93 18.93 0.20
CA PHE A 739 -2.68 19.28 -0.46
C PHE A 739 -1.61 19.58 0.59
N PHE A 740 -0.39 19.09 0.37
CA PHE A 740 0.80 19.46 1.15
C PHE A 740 2.08 19.19 0.35
N LEU A 741 3.15 19.86 0.74
CA LEU A 741 4.48 19.62 0.20
C LEU A 741 5.22 18.67 1.14
N GLU A 742 5.65 17.55 0.62
CA GLU A 742 6.46 16.56 1.32
C GLU A 742 7.93 16.80 0.98
N GLU A 743 8.77 17.02 1.98
CA GLU A 743 10.22 17.07 1.77
C GLU A 743 10.78 15.65 1.72
N LYS A 744 11.43 15.29 0.61
CA LYS A 744 12.06 13.98 0.43
C LYS A 744 13.42 14.13 -0.24
N LYS A 745 14.49 13.80 0.51
CA LYS A 745 15.88 13.91 0.02
C LYS A 745 16.20 15.28 -0.60
N GLY A 746 15.75 16.35 0.05
CA GLY A 746 15.98 17.72 -0.40
C GLY A 746 15.12 18.23 -1.56
N ALA A 747 14.13 17.44 -2.00
CA ALA A 747 13.12 17.84 -2.98
C ALA A 747 11.75 17.98 -2.33
N MET A 748 11.04 19.07 -2.64
CA MET A 748 9.66 19.29 -2.21
C MET A 748 8.72 18.65 -3.25
N LEU A 749 8.02 17.58 -2.85
CA LEU A 749 7.07 16.88 -3.70
C LEU A 749 5.63 17.24 -3.29
N PRO A 750 4.81 17.73 -4.21
CA PRO A 750 3.40 17.98 -3.93
C PRO A 750 2.66 16.65 -3.74
N ARG A 751 1.79 16.62 -2.74
CA ARG A 751 0.85 15.56 -2.48
C ARG A 751 -0.56 16.10 -2.59
N VAL A 752 -1.34 15.55 -3.49
CA VAL A 752 -2.72 15.94 -3.75
C VAL A 752 -3.65 14.79 -3.37
N ALA A 753 -4.79 15.11 -2.75
CA ALA A 753 -5.82 14.10 -2.53
C ALA A 753 -6.33 13.57 -3.89
N PRO A 754 -6.51 12.27 -4.06
CA PRO A 754 -6.88 11.68 -5.35
C PRO A 754 -8.19 12.26 -5.90
N SER A 755 -8.24 12.53 -7.21
CA SER A 755 -9.42 13.11 -7.87
C SER A 755 -9.92 14.40 -7.20
N LEU A 756 -9.01 15.24 -6.69
CA LEU A 756 -9.36 16.51 -6.06
C LEU A 756 -9.99 17.46 -7.10
N SER A 757 -11.18 17.97 -6.78
CA SER A 757 -11.98 18.85 -7.64
C SER A 757 -12.97 19.63 -6.78
N ASP A 758 -13.66 20.58 -7.35
CA ASP A 758 -14.73 21.33 -6.67
C ASP A 758 -15.79 20.42 -6.03
N LYS A 759 -16.04 19.25 -6.62
CA LYS A 759 -17.01 18.25 -6.13
C LYS A 759 -16.50 17.47 -4.94
N THR A 760 -15.21 17.14 -4.89
CA THR A 760 -14.59 16.28 -3.86
C THR A 760 -13.88 17.07 -2.76
N TYR A 761 -13.57 18.34 -3.00
CA TYR A 761 -12.83 19.19 -2.08
C TYR A 761 -13.33 19.15 -0.64
N TRP A 762 -14.65 19.31 -0.44
CA TRP A 762 -15.27 19.36 0.89
C TRP A 762 -15.42 18.00 1.56
N LEU A 763 -15.25 16.91 0.81
CA LEU A 763 -15.33 15.54 1.30
C LEU A 763 -14.00 15.09 1.91
N TYR A 764 -12.88 15.64 1.46
CA TYR A 764 -11.56 15.36 2.02
C TYR A 764 -11.28 16.17 3.29
N LYS A 765 -11.88 15.75 4.41
CA LYS A 765 -11.56 16.30 5.72
C LYS A 765 -10.25 15.69 6.23
N GLY A 766 -9.29 16.52 6.65
CA GLY A 766 -7.99 16.05 7.12
C GLY A 766 -8.06 15.25 8.42
N ALA A 767 -7.21 14.26 8.58
CA ALA A 767 -7.18 13.28 9.66
C ALA A 767 -7.27 13.90 11.07
N TYR A 768 -6.51 14.96 11.34
CA TYR A 768 -6.52 15.67 12.63
C TYR A 768 -7.77 16.54 12.89
N ARG A 769 -8.65 16.67 11.89
CA ARG A 769 -9.92 17.42 12.03
C ARG A 769 -11.14 16.51 12.14
N ILE A 770 -10.96 15.22 11.89
CA ILE A 770 -12.00 14.19 11.99
C ILE A 770 -12.19 13.81 13.45
N ASP A 771 -13.44 13.69 13.88
CA ASP A 771 -13.77 13.04 15.15
C ASP A 771 -13.42 11.54 15.05
N GLN A 772 -12.40 11.13 15.80
CA GLN A 772 -11.85 9.77 15.78
C GLN A 772 -12.87 8.70 16.17
N THR A 773 -13.94 9.06 16.86
CA THR A 773 -15.01 8.10 17.19
C THR A 773 -15.68 7.53 15.95
N TRP A 774 -15.79 8.30 14.86
CA TRP A 774 -16.30 7.81 13.57
C TRP A 774 -15.34 6.83 12.91
N SER A 775 -14.04 7.10 12.96
CA SER A 775 -13.00 6.19 12.44
C SER A 775 -13.02 4.85 13.19
N ILE A 776 -13.17 4.89 14.51
CA ILE A 776 -13.25 3.69 15.36
C ILE A 776 -14.53 2.90 15.10
N ARG A 777 -15.69 3.56 15.00
CA ARG A 777 -16.97 2.90 14.67
C ARG A 777 -16.92 2.23 13.31
N ALA A 778 -16.39 2.93 12.30
CA ALA A 778 -16.16 2.35 10.97
C ALA A 778 -15.20 1.15 11.03
N ALA A 779 -14.14 1.23 11.84
CA ALA A 779 -13.22 0.11 12.06
C ALA A 779 -13.91 -1.10 12.71
N GLY A 780 -14.81 -0.88 13.68
CA GLY A 780 -15.61 -1.93 14.31
C GLY A 780 -16.54 -2.64 13.30
N ILE A 781 -17.20 -1.88 12.44
CA ILE A 781 -18.05 -2.43 11.38
C ILE A 781 -17.23 -3.27 10.40
N ARG A 782 -16.09 -2.74 9.90
CA ARG A 782 -15.19 -3.49 9.02
C ARG A 782 -14.67 -4.76 9.69
N GLN A 783 -14.36 -4.68 11.01
CA GLN A 783 -13.77 -5.81 11.73
C GLN A 783 -14.69 -7.03 11.80
N LEU A 784 -16.02 -6.83 11.73
CA LEU A 784 -16.98 -7.92 11.63
C LEU A 784 -16.71 -8.79 10.41
N HIS A 785 -16.33 -8.17 9.29
CA HIS A 785 -16.09 -8.84 8.00
C HIS A 785 -14.65 -9.31 7.81
N ILE A 786 -13.70 -8.86 8.65
CA ILE A 786 -12.28 -9.19 8.56
C ILE A 786 -11.95 -10.31 9.55
N ASP A 787 -11.47 -11.44 9.05
CA ASP A 787 -11.08 -12.57 9.89
C ASP A 787 -9.78 -12.33 10.66
N GLN A 788 -8.79 -11.64 10.09
CA GLN A 788 -7.58 -11.21 10.79
C GLN A 788 -7.79 -9.82 11.43
N ALA A 789 -6.91 -8.86 11.20
CA ALA A 789 -6.99 -7.55 11.83
C ALA A 789 -6.80 -6.39 10.82
N GLN A 790 -6.73 -5.17 11.32
CA GLN A 790 -6.56 -3.97 10.51
C GLN A 790 -5.60 -2.99 11.19
N SER A 791 -4.75 -2.34 10.41
CA SER A 791 -3.84 -1.30 10.89
C SER A 791 -4.60 0.02 11.09
N LEU A 792 -5.25 0.17 12.24
CA LEU A 792 -6.03 1.37 12.58
C LEU A 792 -5.14 2.42 13.22
N ASN A 793 -4.95 3.58 12.58
CA ASN A 793 -4.31 4.74 13.17
C ASN A 793 -5.33 5.63 13.91
N LEU A 794 -4.89 6.22 15.03
CA LEU A 794 -5.63 7.26 15.75
C LEU A 794 -4.88 8.58 15.62
N TYR A 795 -5.60 9.66 15.32
CA TYR A 795 -5.03 10.99 15.13
C TYR A 795 -5.46 11.92 16.27
N ILE A 796 -4.50 12.40 17.04
CA ILE A 796 -4.73 13.28 18.17
C ILE A 796 -4.02 14.61 18.01
N THR A 797 -4.60 15.66 18.56
CA THR A 797 -4.01 16.99 18.63
C THR A 797 -3.55 17.30 20.06
N ASN A 798 -2.77 18.36 20.26
CA ASN A 798 -2.18 18.71 21.55
C ASN A 798 -3.21 19.06 22.64
N ASP A 799 -4.44 19.33 22.25
CA ASP A 799 -5.57 19.64 23.14
C ASP A 799 -6.27 18.40 23.70
N PHE A 800 -5.91 17.18 23.20
CA PHE A 800 -6.44 15.95 23.76
C PHE A 800 -5.91 15.70 25.18
N THR A 801 -6.84 15.52 26.11
CA THR A 801 -6.50 15.06 27.47
C THR A 801 -6.23 13.56 27.48
N MET A 802 -5.45 13.09 28.46
CA MET A 802 -5.22 11.64 28.63
C MET A 802 -6.54 10.85 28.78
N ARG A 803 -7.56 11.45 29.40
CA ARG A 803 -8.87 10.82 29.51
C ARG A 803 -9.55 10.63 28.14
N GLN A 804 -9.44 11.60 27.27
CA GLN A 804 -9.99 11.51 25.90
C GLN A 804 -9.26 10.42 25.11
N VAL A 805 -7.94 10.35 25.19
CA VAL A 805 -7.17 9.28 24.52
C VAL A 805 -7.54 7.90 25.07
N LEU A 806 -7.66 7.74 26.39
CA LEU A 806 -8.14 6.49 26.98
C LEU A 806 -9.53 6.11 26.47
N ASN A 807 -10.44 7.07 26.36
CA ASN A 807 -11.80 6.82 25.84
C ASN A 807 -11.79 6.32 24.39
N LEU A 808 -10.81 6.74 23.56
CA LEU A 808 -10.66 6.19 22.21
C LEU A 808 -10.24 4.71 22.24
N TYR A 809 -9.32 4.33 23.12
CA TYR A 809 -8.94 2.92 23.28
C TYR A 809 -10.10 2.06 23.80
N LEU A 810 -10.83 2.56 24.79
CA LEU A 810 -12.02 1.88 25.32
C LEU A 810 -13.09 1.71 24.25
N LEU A 811 -13.35 2.74 23.46
CA LEU A 811 -14.30 2.67 22.35
C LEU A 811 -13.84 1.65 21.28
N ALA A 812 -12.55 1.62 20.95
CA ALA A 812 -12.02 0.64 19.99
C ALA A 812 -12.25 -0.79 20.49
N TRP A 813 -11.96 -1.06 21.77
CA TRP A 813 -12.22 -2.36 22.38
C TRP A 813 -13.74 -2.69 22.39
N GLU A 814 -14.59 -1.76 22.77
CA GLU A 814 -16.06 -1.95 22.79
C GLU A 814 -16.64 -2.20 21.39
N CYS A 815 -16.09 -1.56 20.37
CA CYS A 815 -16.48 -1.79 18.97
C CYS A 815 -15.92 -3.12 18.40
N GLY A 816 -15.22 -3.92 19.17
CA GLY A 816 -14.64 -5.18 18.74
C GLY A 816 -13.43 -5.04 17.81
N VAL A 817 -12.76 -3.89 17.81
CA VAL A 817 -11.52 -3.68 17.06
C VAL A 817 -10.39 -4.53 17.66
N LYS A 818 -9.78 -5.35 16.85
CA LYS A 818 -8.73 -6.29 17.27
C LYS A 818 -7.41 -5.61 17.61
N THR A 819 -7.05 -4.58 16.84
CA THR A 819 -5.74 -3.92 16.92
C THR A 819 -5.88 -2.40 16.72
N VAL A 820 -5.03 -1.64 17.45
CA VAL A 820 -4.77 -0.23 17.18
C VAL A 820 -3.29 -0.08 16.88
N TYR A 821 -2.98 0.58 15.77
CA TYR A 821 -1.62 0.77 15.28
C TYR A 821 -0.98 2.01 15.90
N TYR A 822 -0.64 3.04 15.15
CA TYR A 822 -0.06 4.25 15.71
C TYR A 822 -1.10 5.19 16.31
N VAL A 823 -0.71 5.84 17.42
CA VAL A 823 -1.32 7.10 17.84
C VAL A 823 -0.47 8.25 17.28
N ARG A 824 -0.99 8.89 16.24
CA ARG A 824 -0.31 9.99 15.56
C ARG A 824 -0.64 11.31 16.26
N SER A 825 0.36 11.91 16.89
CA SER A 825 0.25 13.21 17.54
C SER A 825 0.73 14.31 16.60
N LYS A 826 0.00 15.42 16.55
CA LYS A 826 0.39 16.59 15.73
C LYS A 826 1.69 17.26 16.23
N SER A 827 2.10 17.04 17.48
CA SER A 827 3.33 17.58 18.06
C SER A 827 4.59 16.80 17.69
N LEU A 828 4.44 15.59 17.18
CA LEU A 828 5.52 14.71 16.72
C LEU A 828 5.26 14.38 15.25
N GLU A 829 6.15 14.80 14.38
CA GLU A 829 6.33 14.09 13.12
C GLU A 829 6.89 12.72 13.48
N VAL A 830 5.99 11.75 13.67
CA VAL A 830 6.39 10.36 13.83
C VAL A 830 7.03 9.96 12.51
N GLU A 831 8.33 9.73 12.52
CA GLU A 831 9.01 9.10 11.38
C GLU A 831 8.30 7.78 11.12
N GLU A 832 7.62 7.71 9.99
CA GLU A 832 7.02 6.46 9.54
C GLU A 832 8.15 5.46 9.36
N CYS A 833 8.00 4.29 9.96
CA CYS A 833 8.85 3.17 9.62
C CYS A 833 8.72 2.91 8.11
N GLU A 834 9.75 3.19 7.33
CA GLU A 834 9.74 2.97 5.87
C GLU A 834 9.46 1.50 5.52
N SER A 835 9.71 0.57 6.43
CA SER A 835 9.36 -0.84 6.26
C SER A 835 7.88 -1.13 6.50
N CYS A 836 7.18 -0.30 7.29
CA CYS A 836 5.72 -0.38 7.48
C CYS A 836 4.95 0.25 6.31
N ALA A 837 5.64 1.02 5.47
CA ALA A 837 5.06 1.64 4.29
C ALA A 837 4.88 0.68 3.09
N SER A 838 4.95 -0.63 3.34
CA SER A 838 4.77 -1.64 2.28
C SER A 838 3.32 -2.01 2.04
#